data_1c51d5a7e116633f06a4b3b41c2bf290
#
_entry.id   1c51d5a7e116633f06a4b3b41c2bf290
#
_cell.length_a   1.000
_cell.length_b   1.000
_cell.length_c   1.000
_cell.angle_alpha   90.00
_cell.angle_beta   90.00
_cell.angle_gamma   90.00
#
_symmetry.space_group_name_H-M   'P 1'
#
loop_
_entity.id
_entity.type
_entity.pdbx_description
1 polymer ?
#
loop_
_entity_poly.entity_id
_entity_poly.type
_entity_poly.pdbx_seq_one_letter_code
_entity_poly.pdbx_strand_id
1 'polypeptide(L)'
;MAEFSPLMQQYFGIKEQYKDAILFFRVGDFYEMFFDDAILASRELEITLTGKECGQEERAPMCGVPFHAVDNYVSKLIEKGYKVAICEQIEDPKTAKGMVKRDVIRIVTPGTVIESNMLDDKKNNFIMSVFKKGLHFGIAICDVSTGDFYATKIAESNNFATLLDELAKFGPAEIVVNSFLFSSIEEINEIRKRFNVYINNYPDDNFKFETDELLQNYNLEYEGKKIESLDNYELETIAINALLAYLTQTQKIKLDHINHIKFYNLQKYMTLDITARRNLELLERQHDKGKKGTLLWVLDKTSTSMGGRKLRKWIGEPLLDTHEINKRLEAVQELKEDSILRGELQQTLKKVYDIERLVGKIAYGNTNGRELNSLKNSLMQLPDVKNIIKNSKSELIQELEENLDACEDIAGLIDKAIVEDPPITIKEGGIIKLGFNSEVDEYKKASTDGKKWLLELEQREKETTGIKNLKIGFNRVFGYFLEVTKSNLNLVPDRYIRKQTLTNGERYITEELNELESKILGSEEKLVDLEYKIFTEIRNQLAQNIVRLQKTADIISTLDVLASFSTVAEDMNYVCPIVDNSGEIDIKDGRHPVIEKMIDTGTFVANDTYLNKDSDRLSIITGPNMAGKSTYMRQVALITLMAQIGSFVPASYAKIGVVDKIFTRVGASDDLSMGQSTFMVEMMEVANILKEATSNSLVILDEIGRGTSTYDGLSIAWAVVEHITDKEKCGAKTLFATHYHELTELESKLEGVKNYSIAVKEKGEDIIFLRKIIPGGTDESYGIHVAKLAGVPQPVVKRSNEILRRKSMLTGQKKQENKKQPEGQLDFYNYKLAEIAHEIDKINLNETTPIDALNTLIKIKEKMQ
;
A
#
# COMPACT_ATOMS: atom_id res chain seq x y z
N MET A 1 10.51 -41.89 35.61
CA MET A 1 9.69 -41.23 34.61
C MET A 1 10.14 -41.73 33.25
N ALA A 2 9.25 -42.18 32.42
CA ALA A 2 9.60 -42.61 31.05
C ALA A 2 10.21 -41.40 30.31
N GLU A 3 11.34 -41.61 29.64
CA GLU A 3 11.98 -40.54 28.85
C GLU A 3 11.17 -40.26 27.58
N PHE A 4 11.06 -38.99 27.18
CA PHE A 4 10.46 -38.63 25.89
C PHE A 4 11.24 -39.26 24.73
N SER A 5 10.52 -39.61 23.65
CA SER A 5 11.16 -40.14 22.46
C SER A 5 12.26 -39.17 21.94
N PRO A 6 13.31 -39.64 21.26
CA PRO A 6 14.38 -38.76 20.76
C PRO A 6 13.87 -37.59 19.91
N LEU A 7 12.81 -37.81 19.13
CA LEU A 7 12.16 -36.76 18.34
C LEU A 7 11.58 -35.66 19.23
N MET A 8 10.91 -36.04 20.33
CA MET A 8 10.34 -35.07 21.27
C MET A 8 11.40 -34.35 22.11
N GLN A 9 12.51 -35.01 22.43
CA GLN A 9 13.65 -34.35 23.09
C GLN A 9 14.25 -33.26 22.18
N GLN A 10 14.40 -33.53 20.87
CA GLN A 10 14.84 -32.53 19.90
C GLN A 10 13.82 -31.39 19.77
N TYR A 11 12.52 -31.72 19.70
CA TYR A 11 11.44 -30.70 19.66
C TYR A 11 11.53 -29.75 20.88
N PHE A 12 11.59 -30.28 22.09
CA PHE A 12 11.66 -29.46 23.30
C PHE A 12 12.91 -28.61 23.36
N GLY A 13 14.06 -29.14 22.96
CA GLY A 13 15.34 -28.41 22.96
C GLY A 13 15.30 -27.20 22.00
N ILE A 14 14.56 -27.32 20.89
CA ILE A 14 14.33 -26.20 19.95
C ILE A 14 13.23 -25.29 20.50
N LYS A 15 12.08 -25.82 20.94
CA LYS A 15 10.96 -25.01 21.43
C LYS A 15 11.33 -24.11 22.60
N GLU A 16 12.24 -24.57 23.46
CA GLU A 16 12.71 -23.77 24.59
C GLU A 16 13.38 -22.46 24.18
N GLN A 17 14.01 -22.43 23.00
CA GLN A 17 14.64 -21.22 22.45
C GLN A 17 13.62 -20.29 21.76
N TYR A 18 12.44 -20.80 21.36
CA TYR A 18 11.41 -20.08 20.61
C TYR A 18 10.04 -20.16 21.27
N LYS A 19 9.98 -19.86 22.59
CA LYS A 19 8.75 -20.01 23.41
C LYS A 19 7.59 -19.14 22.91
N ASP A 20 7.89 -17.97 22.33
CA ASP A 20 6.94 -16.98 21.85
C ASP A 20 6.46 -17.21 20.41
N ALA A 21 6.94 -18.27 19.74
CA ALA A 21 6.56 -18.61 18.36
C ALA A 21 5.93 -19.99 18.28
N ILE A 22 4.95 -20.20 17.40
CA ILE A 22 4.40 -21.51 17.06
C ILE A 22 5.46 -22.27 16.25
N LEU A 23 5.91 -23.42 16.73
CA LEU A 23 6.98 -24.19 16.09
C LEU A 23 6.42 -25.15 15.04
N PHE A 24 6.67 -24.86 13.77
CA PHE A 24 6.39 -25.73 12.62
C PHE A 24 7.59 -26.68 12.43
N PHE A 25 7.47 -27.88 13.00
CA PHE A 25 8.57 -28.83 13.08
C PHE A 25 8.49 -29.84 11.94
N ARG A 26 9.48 -29.86 11.04
CA ARG A 26 9.52 -30.73 9.87
C ARG A 26 9.62 -32.20 10.20
N VAL A 27 8.64 -32.99 9.80
CA VAL A 27 8.62 -34.47 9.92
C VAL A 27 8.17 -35.09 8.61
N GLY A 28 9.10 -35.59 7.82
CA GLY A 28 8.80 -36.09 6.47
C GLY A 28 8.21 -35.02 5.57
N ASP A 29 7.03 -35.25 5.01
CA ASP A 29 6.34 -34.31 4.12
C ASP A 29 5.39 -33.35 4.84
N PHE A 30 5.45 -33.28 6.16
CA PHE A 30 4.60 -32.42 6.97
C PHE A 30 5.41 -31.49 7.87
N TYR A 31 4.84 -30.35 8.19
CA TYR A 31 5.18 -29.58 9.38
C TYR A 31 4.20 -29.97 10.47
N GLU A 32 4.70 -30.56 11.54
CA GLU A 32 3.93 -31.00 12.70
C GLU A 32 4.11 -30.02 13.86
N MET A 33 3.03 -29.69 14.53
CA MET A 33 3.00 -28.91 15.77
C MET A 33 2.59 -29.82 16.91
N PHE A 34 3.17 -29.59 18.09
CA PHE A 34 2.94 -30.45 19.25
C PHE A 34 2.51 -29.65 20.49
N PHE A 35 1.87 -30.33 21.44
CA PHE A 35 1.43 -29.79 22.74
C PHE A 35 0.61 -28.49 22.59
N ASP A 36 0.97 -27.42 23.29
CA ASP A 36 0.25 -26.16 23.30
C ASP A 36 0.19 -25.52 21.92
N ASP A 37 1.27 -25.64 21.14
CA ASP A 37 1.31 -25.16 19.76
C ASP A 37 0.29 -25.89 18.88
N ALA A 38 0.10 -27.20 19.08
CA ALA A 38 -0.89 -27.98 18.33
C ALA A 38 -2.31 -27.59 18.70
N ILE A 39 -2.59 -27.39 19.98
CA ILE A 39 -3.92 -26.97 20.46
C ILE A 39 -4.25 -25.59 19.92
N LEU A 40 -3.31 -24.65 19.99
CA LEU A 40 -3.48 -23.30 19.45
C LEU A 40 -3.67 -23.32 17.93
N ALA A 41 -2.74 -23.95 17.20
CA ALA A 41 -2.76 -23.98 15.74
C ALA A 41 -3.98 -24.72 15.19
N SER A 42 -4.41 -25.84 15.80
CA SER A 42 -5.62 -26.56 15.37
C SER A 42 -6.87 -25.68 15.45
N ARG A 43 -7.00 -24.87 16.50
CA ARG A 43 -8.11 -23.94 16.69
C ARG A 43 -8.05 -22.79 15.69
N GLU A 44 -6.89 -22.14 15.55
CA GLU A 44 -6.73 -20.95 14.73
C GLU A 44 -6.77 -21.24 13.21
N LEU A 45 -6.31 -22.42 12.82
CA LEU A 45 -6.28 -22.89 11.42
C LEU A 45 -7.48 -23.75 11.03
N GLU A 46 -8.33 -24.14 12.00
CA GLU A 46 -9.48 -25.04 11.81
C GLU A 46 -9.06 -26.40 11.22
N ILE A 47 -7.92 -26.95 11.71
CA ILE A 47 -7.41 -28.27 11.31
C ILE A 47 -7.58 -29.29 12.43
N THR A 48 -7.59 -30.59 12.05
CA THR A 48 -7.82 -31.66 12.99
C THR A 48 -6.69 -31.79 14.01
N LEU A 49 -7.04 -31.77 15.31
CA LEU A 49 -6.15 -32.15 16.40
C LEU A 49 -6.14 -33.68 16.56
N THR A 50 -4.94 -34.26 16.51
CA THR A 50 -4.70 -35.70 16.69
C THR A 50 -3.72 -35.94 17.82
N GLY A 51 -3.22 -37.18 17.99
CA GLY A 51 -2.22 -37.53 18.98
C GLY A 51 -1.09 -38.36 18.38
N LYS A 52 0.17 -38.01 18.75
CA LYS A 52 1.38 -38.73 18.34
C LYS A 52 2.02 -39.42 19.55
N GLU A 53 2.57 -40.60 19.37
CA GLU A 53 3.34 -41.30 20.42
C GLU A 53 4.60 -40.51 20.74
N CYS A 54 4.81 -40.22 22.02
CA CYS A 54 5.87 -39.37 22.51
C CYS A 54 6.86 -40.05 23.48
N GLY A 55 6.64 -41.36 23.76
CA GLY A 55 7.41 -42.09 24.74
C GLY A 55 6.82 -42.04 26.14
N GLN A 56 5.66 -41.40 26.32
CA GLN A 56 4.88 -41.35 27.56
C GLN A 56 3.61 -42.20 27.41
N GLU A 57 2.90 -42.51 28.50
CA GLU A 57 1.63 -43.23 28.50
C GLU A 57 0.54 -42.48 27.70
N GLU A 58 0.54 -41.15 27.82
CA GLU A 58 -0.36 -40.28 27.05
C GLU A 58 0.28 -39.85 25.72
N ARG A 59 -0.55 -39.78 24.68
CA ARG A 59 -0.12 -39.28 23.36
C ARG A 59 0.00 -37.76 23.40
N ALA A 60 1.07 -37.22 22.83
CA ALA A 60 1.21 -35.77 22.65
C ALA A 60 0.14 -35.23 21.70
N PRO A 61 -0.64 -34.20 22.08
CA PRO A 61 -1.48 -33.48 21.14
C PRO A 61 -0.66 -33.04 19.92
N MET A 62 -1.16 -33.30 18.71
CA MET A 62 -0.48 -33.01 17.47
C MET A 62 -1.45 -32.57 16.40
N CYS A 63 -1.09 -31.57 15.61
CA CYS A 63 -1.69 -31.27 14.31
C CYS A 63 -0.56 -31.04 13.29
N GLY A 64 -0.89 -31.09 12.00
CA GLY A 64 0.13 -30.96 10.98
C GLY A 64 -0.44 -30.47 9.66
N VAL A 65 0.42 -29.83 8.87
CA VAL A 65 0.12 -29.29 7.54
C VAL A 65 1.14 -29.82 6.53
N PRO A 66 0.72 -30.09 5.26
CA PRO A 66 1.66 -30.49 4.22
C PRO A 66 2.69 -29.38 3.96
N PHE A 67 3.97 -29.74 3.79
CA PHE A 67 5.04 -28.77 3.64
C PHE A 67 4.87 -27.87 2.41
N HIS A 68 4.34 -28.40 1.31
CA HIS A 68 4.11 -27.68 0.07
C HIS A 68 2.96 -26.66 0.15
N ALA A 69 2.13 -26.71 1.18
CA ALA A 69 1.01 -25.80 1.40
C ALA A 69 1.20 -24.91 2.63
N VAL A 70 2.40 -24.93 3.25
CA VAL A 70 2.69 -24.28 4.53
C VAL A 70 2.39 -22.79 4.51
N ASP A 71 2.69 -22.08 3.41
CA ASP A 71 2.54 -20.64 3.28
C ASP A 71 1.12 -20.17 3.57
N ASN A 72 0.11 -20.90 3.07
CA ASN A 72 -1.30 -20.55 3.31
C ASN A 72 -1.71 -20.66 4.78
N TYR A 73 -1.10 -21.59 5.53
CA TYR A 73 -1.36 -21.76 6.95
C TYR A 73 -0.60 -20.74 7.79
N VAL A 74 0.65 -20.47 7.41
CA VAL A 74 1.47 -19.42 8.05
C VAL A 74 0.81 -18.05 7.89
N SER A 75 0.32 -17.71 6.69
CA SER A 75 -0.42 -16.46 6.44
C SER A 75 -1.56 -16.24 7.43
N LYS A 76 -2.41 -17.26 7.64
CA LYS A 76 -3.53 -17.17 8.58
C LYS A 76 -3.12 -16.92 10.03
N LEU A 77 -1.99 -17.48 10.46
CA LEU A 77 -1.46 -17.24 11.81
C LEU A 77 -0.85 -15.85 11.94
N ILE A 78 -0.10 -15.42 10.93
CA ILE A 78 0.51 -14.08 10.87
C ILE A 78 -0.55 -12.99 10.86
N GLU A 79 -1.62 -13.12 10.07
CA GLU A 79 -2.76 -12.19 10.05
C GLU A 79 -3.43 -12.03 11.42
N LYS A 80 -3.39 -13.08 12.25
CA LYS A 80 -3.88 -13.08 13.63
C LYS A 80 -2.82 -12.61 14.65
N GLY A 81 -1.63 -12.20 14.20
CA GLY A 81 -0.55 -11.65 15.01
C GLY A 81 0.35 -12.68 15.70
N TYR A 82 0.26 -13.97 15.31
CA TYR A 82 1.17 -14.99 15.84
C TYR A 82 2.51 -14.99 15.10
N LYS A 83 3.59 -15.37 15.81
CA LYS A 83 4.89 -15.66 15.22
C LYS A 83 4.99 -17.16 14.90
N VAL A 84 5.61 -17.50 13.79
CA VAL A 84 5.81 -18.89 13.35
C VAL A 84 7.28 -19.18 13.14
N ALA A 85 7.84 -20.15 13.87
CA ALA A 85 9.21 -20.62 13.69
C ALA A 85 9.22 -21.81 12.74
N ILE A 86 9.87 -21.69 11.61
CA ILE A 86 10.00 -22.74 10.59
C ILE A 86 11.24 -23.56 10.91
N CYS A 87 11.05 -24.81 11.30
CA CYS A 87 12.11 -25.75 11.66
C CYS A 87 12.26 -26.81 10.58
N GLU A 88 13.43 -26.81 9.91
CA GLU A 88 13.76 -27.72 8.80
C GLU A 88 14.81 -28.76 9.18
N GLN A 89 14.87 -29.81 8.38
CA GLN A 89 15.94 -30.82 8.43
C GLN A 89 17.21 -30.23 7.80
N ILE A 90 18.27 -30.08 8.59
CA ILE A 90 19.55 -29.52 8.14
C ILE A 90 20.56 -30.58 7.67
N GLU A 91 20.19 -31.85 7.80
CA GLU A 91 20.97 -33.01 7.31
C GLU A 91 20.15 -33.81 6.30
N ASP A 92 20.84 -34.38 5.31
CA ASP A 92 20.19 -35.30 4.36
C ASP A 92 19.78 -36.60 5.08
N PRO A 93 18.48 -36.96 5.06
CA PRO A 93 17.99 -38.20 5.67
C PRO A 93 18.70 -39.45 5.17
N LYS A 94 19.26 -39.45 3.93
CA LYS A 94 20.00 -40.59 3.33
C LYS A 94 21.35 -40.80 3.94
N THR A 95 22.01 -39.73 4.44
CA THR A 95 23.39 -39.75 4.98
C THR A 95 23.42 -39.69 6.50
N ALA A 96 22.31 -39.36 7.17
CA ALA A 96 22.23 -39.19 8.60
C ALA A 96 22.48 -40.54 9.34
N LYS A 97 23.45 -40.55 10.26
CA LYS A 97 23.70 -41.67 11.18
C LYS A 97 22.81 -41.49 12.42
N GLY A 98 21.53 -41.93 12.33
CA GLY A 98 20.58 -41.86 13.41
C GLY A 98 19.42 -40.89 13.10
N MET A 99 19.01 -40.08 14.11
CA MET A 99 17.92 -39.12 13.90
C MET A 99 18.43 -37.87 13.16
N VAL A 100 17.75 -37.48 12.09
CA VAL A 100 18.04 -36.29 11.29
C VAL A 100 18.03 -35.05 12.17
N LYS A 101 19.07 -34.26 12.12
CA LYS A 101 19.18 -32.98 12.86
C LYS A 101 18.27 -31.92 12.23
N ARG A 102 17.62 -31.16 13.10
CA ARG A 102 16.71 -30.08 12.72
C ARG A 102 17.11 -28.79 13.42
N ASP A 103 16.85 -27.67 12.76
CA ASP A 103 17.02 -26.35 13.35
C ASP A 103 16.01 -25.36 12.76
N VAL A 104 15.79 -24.26 13.47
CA VAL A 104 14.95 -23.17 12.98
C VAL A 104 15.74 -22.37 11.96
N ILE A 105 15.26 -22.41 10.71
CA ILE A 105 15.87 -21.69 9.60
C ILE A 105 15.32 -20.27 9.45
N ARG A 106 14.14 -19.99 10.01
CA ARG A 106 13.49 -18.69 9.92
C ARG A 106 12.35 -18.55 10.93
N ILE A 107 12.13 -17.34 11.43
CA ILE A 107 10.94 -16.95 12.18
C ILE A 107 10.14 -15.96 11.33
N VAL A 108 8.91 -16.32 10.98
CA VAL A 108 7.98 -15.45 10.27
C VAL A 108 7.17 -14.65 11.28
N THR A 109 7.17 -13.33 11.12
CA THR A 109 6.40 -12.38 11.95
C THR A 109 5.62 -11.44 11.04
N PRO A 110 4.62 -10.69 11.52
CA PRO A 110 3.84 -9.79 10.68
C PRO A 110 4.67 -8.82 9.83
N GLY A 111 5.79 -8.30 10.38
CA GLY A 111 6.66 -7.35 9.69
C GLY A 111 7.76 -7.98 8.83
N THR A 112 7.93 -9.31 8.87
CA THR A 112 9.04 -10.00 8.18
C THR A 112 8.58 -10.95 7.08
N VAL A 113 7.34 -10.85 6.62
CA VAL A 113 6.79 -11.61 5.50
C VAL A 113 7.43 -11.17 4.18
N ILE A 114 7.82 -12.15 3.35
CA ILE A 114 8.41 -11.94 2.01
C ILE A 114 7.68 -12.70 0.90
N GLU A 115 6.83 -13.65 1.25
CA GLU A 115 6.06 -14.46 0.32
C GLU A 115 4.99 -13.61 -0.38
N SER A 116 5.01 -13.58 -1.71
CA SER A 116 4.11 -12.73 -2.50
C SER A 116 2.62 -13.05 -2.31
N ASN A 117 2.29 -14.31 -1.99
CA ASN A 117 0.91 -14.73 -1.72
C ASN A 117 0.37 -14.26 -0.35
N MET A 118 1.25 -13.75 0.53
CA MET A 118 0.89 -13.20 1.85
C MET A 118 0.90 -11.67 1.86
N LEU A 119 1.36 -11.02 0.80
CA LEU A 119 1.53 -9.58 0.70
C LEU A 119 0.54 -8.95 -0.28
N ASP A 120 0.05 -7.74 0.02
CA ASP A 120 -0.63 -6.90 -0.97
C ASP A 120 0.41 -6.41 -1.99
N ASP A 121 0.13 -6.59 -3.29
CA ASP A 121 1.06 -6.26 -4.36
C ASP A 121 1.40 -4.75 -4.40
N LYS A 122 0.44 -3.90 -4.11
CA LYS A 122 0.56 -2.44 -4.17
C LYS A 122 0.76 -1.77 -2.80
N LYS A 123 1.07 -2.54 -1.74
CA LYS A 123 1.33 -2.02 -0.38
C LYS A 123 2.65 -2.56 0.14
N ASN A 124 3.45 -1.69 0.78
CA ASN A 124 4.63 -2.11 1.52
C ASN A 124 4.25 -2.83 2.82
N ASN A 125 5.13 -3.72 3.29
CA ASN A 125 4.98 -4.41 4.57
C ASN A 125 6.09 -3.95 5.52
N PHE A 126 5.88 -2.82 6.16
CA PHE A 126 6.90 -2.23 7.03
C PHE A 126 6.97 -2.90 8.40
N ILE A 127 8.19 -3.06 8.89
CA ILE A 127 8.53 -3.24 10.30
C ILE A 127 9.23 -1.98 10.79
N MET A 128 8.93 -1.55 12.02
CA MET A 128 9.50 -0.34 12.60
C MET A 128 10.17 -0.64 13.93
N SER A 129 11.39 -0.14 14.13
CA SER A 129 12.05 -0.08 15.44
C SER A 129 11.88 1.30 16.04
N VAL A 130 11.44 1.38 17.29
CA VAL A 130 11.27 2.64 18.02
C VAL A 130 12.05 2.58 19.31
N PHE A 131 13.09 3.38 19.40
CA PHE A 131 13.91 3.59 20.60
C PHE A 131 13.50 4.86 21.31
N LYS A 132 13.05 4.75 22.58
CA LYS A 132 12.69 5.90 23.41
C LYS A 132 13.76 6.19 24.44
N LYS A 133 14.24 7.47 24.50
CA LYS A 133 15.19 7.99 25.49
C LYS A 133 14.64 9.31 26.06
N GLY A 134 14.04 9.23 27.23
CA GLY A 134 13.33 10.39 27.83
C GLY A 134 12.09 10.77 27.01
N LEU A 135 12.09 11.98 26.44
CA LEU A 135 11.03 12.48 25.55
C LEU A 135 11.38 12.31 24.06
N HIS A 136 12.55 11.81 23.70
CA HIS A 136 13.02 11.69 22.34
C HIS A 136 12.86 10.27 21.80
N PHE A 137 12.68 10.15 20.50
CA PHE A 137 12.56 8.86 19.81
C PHE A 137 13.56 8.77 18.65
N GLY A 138 14.23 7.62 18.55
CA GLY A 138 14.90 7.17 17.35
C GLY A 138 14.02 6.17 16.63
N ILE A 139 13.89 6.29 15.32
CA ILE A 139 13.00 5.45 14.51
C ILE A 139 13.81 4.87 13.35
N ALA A 140 13.67 3.56 13.13
CA ALA A 140 14.14 2.87 11.94
C ALA A 140 12.99 2.05 11.34
N ILE A 141 12.84 2.09 10.02
CA ILE A 141 11.71 1.50 9.30
C ILE A 141 12.27 0.69 8.13
N CYS A 142 11.80 -0.55 7.97
CA CYS A 142 12.24 -1.42 6.88
C CYS A 142 11.08 -2.19 6.25
N ASP A 143 11.05 -2.29 4.93
CA ASP A 143 10.29 -3.29 4.20
C ASP A 143 11.23 -4.39 3.75
N VAL A 144 11.16 -5.54 4.41
CA VAL A 144 12.06 -6.66 4.17
C VAL A 144 11.86 -7.27 2.78
N SER A 145 10.68 -7.12 2.18
CA SER A 145 10.38 -7.67 0.85
C SER A 145 10.99 -6.86 -0.31
N THR A 146 11.18 -5.55 -0.13
CA THR A 146 11.73 -4.63 -1.15
C THR A 146 13.15 -4.18 -0.85
N GLY A 147 13.54 -4.20 0.43
CA GLY A 147 14.83 -3.68 0.91
C GLY A 147 14.81 -2.18 1.21
N ASP A 148 13.66 -1.54 1.18
CA ASP A 148 13.51 -0.14 1.60
C ASP A 148 13.86 0.01 3.08
N PHE A 149 14.78 0.94 3.40
CA PHE A 149 15.16 1.23 4.78
C PHE A 149 15.27 2.74 5.02
N TYR A 150 14.56 3.22 6.05
CA TYR A 150 14.51 4.63 6.43
C TYR A 150 14.85 4.80 7.90
N ALA A 151 15.47 5.94 8.27
CA ALA A 151 15.74 6.30 9.65
C ALA A 151 15.51 7.78 9.90
N THR A 152 14.99 8.11 11.09
CA THR A 152 14.78 9.48 11.55
C THR A 152 14.78 9.56 13.06
N LYS A 153 14.86 10.79 13.60
CA LYS A 153 14.68 11.09 15.02
C LYS A 153 13.54 12.07 15.24
N ILE A 154 12.92 11.96 16.41
CA ILE A 154 11.95 12.90 16.91
C ILE A 154 12.53 13.52 18.18
N ALA A 155 12.88 14.80 18.13
CA ALA A 155 13.53 15.54 19.22
C ALA A 155 12.86 16.88 19.54
N GLU A 156 11.67 17.15 19.01
CA GLU A 156 10.91 18.40 19.14
C GLU A 156 9.85 18.34 20.25
N SER A 157 9.10 19.42 20.45
CA SER A 157 8.23 19.62 21.62
C SER A 157 7.00 18.70 21.75
N ASN A 158 6.54 18.05 20.67
CA ASN A 158 5.34 17.19 20.67
C ASN A 158 5.67 15.75 20.21
N ASN A 159 6.70 15.19 20.78
CA ASN A 159 7.37 13.97 20.30
C ASN A 159 6.46 12.74 20.12
N PHE A 160 5.51 12.51 21.05
CA PHE A 160 4.64 11.33 20.93
C PHE A 160 3.58 11.48 19.84
N ALA A 161 3.02 12.67 19.65
CA ALA A 161 2.08 12.91 18.54
C ALA A 161 2.78 12.74 17.18
N THR A 162 4.01 13.25 17.05
CA THR A 162 4.81 13.05 15.84
C THR A 162 5.14 11.56 15.59
N LEU A 163 5.38 10.78 16.65
CA LEU A 163 5.53 9.33 16.53
C LEU A 163 4.25 8.67 15.97
N LEU A 164 3.08 9.08 16.47
CA LEU A 164 1.80 8.56 15.95
C LEU A 164 1.58 8.93 14.47
N ASP A 165 2.03 10.11 14.04
CA ASP A 165 1.94 10.54 12.63
C ASP A 165 2.87 9.70 11.74
N GLU A 166 4.09 9.37 12.17
CA GLU A 166 4.99 8.46 11.46
C GLU A 166 4.44 7.02 11.41
N LEU A 167 3.82 6.55 12.50
CA LEU A 167 3.12 5.27 12.49
C LEU A 167 1.95 5.26 11.50
N ALA A 168 1.19 6.35 11.41
CA ALA A 168 0.10 6.49 10.45
C ALA A 168 0.60 6.59 8.99
N LYS A 169 1.75 7.21 8.78
CA LYS A 169 2.40 7.39 7.48
C LYS A 169 2.85 6.05 6.89
N PHE A 170 3.60 5.26 7.65
CA PHE A 170 4.15 3.99 7.20
C PHE A 170 3.20 2.80 7.38
N GLY A 171 2.31 2.84 8.36
CA GLY A 171 1.38 1.76 8.68
C GLY A 171 2.09 0.42 8.92
N PRO A 172 3.08 0.35 9.85
CA PRO A 172 3.86 -0.86 10.06
C PRO A 172 2.97 -2.02 10.52
N ALA A 173 3.27 -3.22 10.05
CA ALA A 173 2.62 -4.46 10.51
C ALA A 173 3.15 -4.89 11.88
N GLU A 174 4.39 -4.49 12.20
CA GLU A 174 5.07 -4.84 13.44
C GLU A 174 5.94 -3.68 13.93
N ILE A 175 5.97 -3.48 15.26
CA ILE A 175 6.83 -2.50 15.94
C ILE A 175 7.71 -3.22 16.95
N VAL A 176 9.01 -2.95 16.89
CA VAL A 176 10.02 -3.41 17.86
C VAL A 176 10.37 -2.24 18.79
N VAL A 177 10.20 -2.39 20.09
CA VAL A 177 10.38 -1.31 21.06
C VAL A 177 11.32 -1.71 22.18
N ASN A 178 12.02 -0.72 22.77
CA ASN A 178 12.81 -0.94 23.99
C ASN A 178 11.91 -1.01 25.23
N SER A 179 12.45 -1.55 26.33
CA SER A 179 11.72 -1.75 27.57
C SER A 179 11.18 -0.43 28.16
N PHE A 180 11.87 0.68 27.93
CA PHE A 180 11.43 1.99 28.42
C PHE A 180 10.12 2.45 27.75
N LEU A 181 9.99 2.30 26.44
CA LEU A 181 8.73 2.59 25.74
C LEU A 181 7.66 1.55 26.10
N PHE A 182 8.01 0.26 26.13
CA PHE A 182 7.06 -0.81 26.45
C PHE A 182 6.41 -0.65 27.83
N SER A 183 7.18 -0.13 28.80
CA SER A 183 6.70 0.17 30.17
C SER A 183 5.81 1.41 30.25
N SER A 184 5.79 2.25 29.21
CA SER A 184 4.91 3.43 29.12
C SER A 184 3.49 2.98 28.73
N ILE A 185 2.71 2.49 29.69
CA ILE A 185 1.41 1.84 29.48
C ILE A 185 0.44 2.72 28.69
N GLU A 186 0.42 4.03 28.97
CA GLU A 186 -0.46 5.00 28.30
C GLU A 186 -0.13 5.10 26.79
N GLU A 187 1.15 5.27 26.45
CA GLU A 187 1.61 5.37 25.06
C GLU A 187 1.37 4.06 24.28
N ILE A 188 1.72 2.93 24.87
CA ILE A 188 1.50 1.62 24.25
C ILE A 188 0.01 1.32 24.02
N ASN A 189 -0.85 1.67 24.97
CA ASN A 189 -2.28 1.51 24.82
C ASN A 189 -2.85 2.44 23.75
N GLU A 190 -2.34 3.66 23.63
CA GLU A 190 -2.72 4.60 22.59
C GLU A 190 -2.34 4.07 21.20
N ILE A 191 -1.13 3.54 21.04
CA ILE A 191 -0.70 2.89 19.78
C ILE A 191 -1.63 1.71 19.44
N ARG A 192 -1.89 0.81 20.39
CA ARG A 192 -2.76 -0.37 20.19
C ARG A 192 -4.19 0.00 19.81
N LYS A 193 -4.73 1.07 20.39
CA LYS A 193 -6.09 1.54 20.08
C LYS A 193 -6.22 2.12 18.69
N ARG A 194 -5.19 2.87 18.23
CA ARG A 194 -5.22 3.55 16.94
C ARG A 194 -4.79 2.67 15.76
N PHE A 195 -3.87 1.75 16.01
CA PHE A 195 -3.25 0.93 14.99
C PHE A 195 -3.44 -0.56 15.26
N ASN A 196 -3.79 -1.31 14.23
CA ASN A 196 -3.79 -2.77 14.29
C ASN A 196 -2.36 -3.27 14.02
N VAL A 197 -1.47 -3.13 15.01
CA VAL A 197 -0.04 -3.42 14.89
C VAL A 197 0.42 -4.36 16.00
N TYR A 198 1.30 -5.28 15.65
CA TYR A 198 1.97 -6.14 16.61
C TYR A 198 3.14 -5.37 17.27
N ILE A 199 3.14 -5.29 18.61
CA ILE A 199 4.19 -4.59 19.38
C ILE A 199 5.04 -5.63 20.12
N ASN A 200 6.33 -5.64 19.80
CA ASN A 200 7.31 -6.56 20.36
C ASN A 200 8.26 -5.82 21.31
N ASN A 201 8.28 -6.21 22.58
CA ASN A 201 9.30 -5.76 23.53
C ASN A 201 10.61 -6.51 23.23
N TYR A 202 11.60 -5.80 22.73
CA TYR A 202 12.88 -6.38 22.36
C TYR A 202 13.96 -6.06 23.39
N PRO A 203 14.87 -6.98 23.75
CA PRO A 203 15.85 -6.77 24.81
C PRO A 203 16.69 -5.52 24.59
N ASP A 204 16.83 -4.71 25.66
CA ASP A 204 17.57 -3.43 25.62
C ASP A 204 19.03 -3.59 25.23
N ASP A 205 19.63 -4.76 25.44
CA ASP A 205 20.99 -5.08 25.01
C ASP A 205 21.22 -5.00 23.51
N ASN A 206 20.15 -4.99 22.70
CA ASN A 206 20.22 -4.82 21.24
C ASN A 206 20.09 -3.35 20.79
N PHE A 207 19.68 -2.46 21.70
CA PHE A 207 19.58 -1.01 21.44
C PHE A 207 20.89 -0.34 21.79
N LYS A 208 21.91 -0.50 20.91
CA LYS A 208 23.26 0.00 21.12
C LYS A 208 23.67 1.03 20.11
N PHE A 209 24.51 1.96 20.51
CA PHE A 209 25.19 2.88 19.60
C PHE A 209 26.49 2.23 19.09
N GLU A 210 26.39 1.52 17.97
CA GLU A 210 27.50 0.90 17.26
C GLU A 210 27.55 1.44 15.84
N THR A 211 28.69 1.98 15.42
CA THR A 211 28.82 2.75 14.17
C THR A 211 29.64 2.03 13.10
N ASP A 212 30.66 1.25 13.51
CA ASP A 212 31.65 0.68 12.59
C ASP A 212 31.02 -0.28 11.57
N GLU A 213 30.15 -1.16 12.03
CA GLU A 213 29.48 -2.11 11.15
C GLU A 213 28.53 -1.41 10.15
N LEU A 214 27.82 -0.37 10.59
CA LEU A 214 26.92 0.40 9.73
C LEU A 214 27.68 1.15 8.65
N LEU A 215 28.78 1.85 9.02
CA LEU A 215 29.59 2.62 8.07
C LEU A 215 30.32 1.74 7.05
N GLN A 216 30.67 0.49 7.42
CA GLN A 216 31.36 -0.44 6.54
C GLN A 216 30.44 -1.20 5.59
N ASN A 217 29.27 -1.62 6.06
CA ASN A 217 28.41 -2.56 5.35
C ASN A 217 27.23 -1.91 4.62
N TYR A 218 26.85 -0.65 4.98
CA TYR A 218 25.68 0.02 4.43
C TYR A 218 26.04 1.34 3.77
N ASN A 219 25.32 1.68 2.71
CA ASN A 219 25.36 3.01 2.13
C ASN A 219 24.37 3.92 2.90
N LEU A 220 24.91 4.76 3.77
CA LEU A 220 24.14 5.68 4.60
C LEU A 220 24.00 7.02 3.87
N GLU A 221 22.77 7.49 3.69
CA GLU A 221 22.47 8.69 2.92
C GLU A 221 21.53 9.63 3.69
N TYR A 222 21.83 10.92 3.68
CA TYR A 222 20.96 12.01 4.12
C TYR A 222 20.84 13.05 3.00
N GLU A 223 19.62 13.25 2.48
CA GLU A 223 19.33 14.21 1.41
C GLU A 223 20.24 14.08 0.16
N GLY A 224 20.46 12.85 -0.29
CA GLY A 224 21.30 12.56 -1.46
C GLY A 224 22.81 12.62 -1.18
N LYS A 225 23.23 12.90 0.06
CA LYS A 225 24.65 12.95 0.45
C LYS A 225 25.01 11.77 1.33
N LYS A 226 26.18 11.17 1.06
CA LYS A 226 26.70 10.08 1.88
C LYS A 226 27.04 10.58 3.29
N ILE A 227 26.64 9.83 4.30
CA ILE A 227 27.00 10.07 5.70
C ILE A 227 28.36 9.39 5.97
N GLU A 228 29.34 10.14 6.45
CA GLU A 228 30.68 9.66 6.80
C GLU A 228 30.88 9.46 8.30
N SER A 229 30.05 10.10 9.16
CA SER A 229 30.05 9.94 10.61
C SER A 229 28.64 9.90 11.15
N LEU A 230 28.40 9.08 12.17
CA LEU A 230 27.11 8.91 12.83
C LEU A 230 27.01 9.65 14.19
N ASP A 231 27.98 10.49 14.55
CA ASP A 231 28.01 11.17 15.85
C ASP A 231 26.78 12.06 16.11
N ASN A 232 26.17 12.61 15.05
CA ASN A 232 24.97 13.45 15.13
C ASN A 232 23.64 12.66 14.98
N TYR A 233 23.73 11.34 14.83
CA TYR A 233 22.59 10.44 14.54
C TYR A 233 22.45 9.33 15.59
N GLU A 234 22.73 9.65 16.87
CA GLU A 234 22.74 8.66 17.98
C GLU A 234 21.43 7.86 18.07
N LEU A 235 20.30 8.55 18.10
CA LEU A 235 18.99 7.91 18.31
C LEU A 235 18.60 7.02 17.11
N GLU A 236 18.83 7.52 15.91
CA GLU A 236 18.58 6.80 14.67
C GLU A 236 19.47 5.54 14.59
N THR A 237 20.75 5.68 14.90
CA THR A 237 21.73 4.59 14.88
C THR A 237 21.34 3.47 15.85
N ILE A 238 20.91 3.82 17.05
CA ILE A 238 20.43 2.84 18.04
C ILE A 238 19.21 2.08 17.54
N ALA A 239 18.24 2.80 16.93
CA ALA A 239 17.03 2.20 16.37
C ALA A 239 17.35 1.29 15.16
N ILE A 240 18.30 1.70 14.30
CA ILE A 240 18.79 0.90 13.16
C ILE A 240 19.42 -0.39 13.64
N ASN A 241 20.34 -0.32 14.59
CA ASN A 241 21.05 -1.49 15.12
C ASN A 241 20.08 -2.50 15.75
N ALA A 242 19.10 -2.03 16.51
CA ALA A 242 18.06 -2.89 17.08
C ALA A 242 17.22 -3.57 16.00
N LEU A 243 16.84 -2.85 14.94
CA LEU A 243 16.07 -3.41 13.83
C LEU A 243 16.88 -4.45 13.05
N LEU A 244 18.14 -4.16 12.72
CA LEU A 244 19.03 -5.09 12.02
C LEU A 244 19.30 -6.35 12.85
N ALA A 245 19.52 -6.20 14.17
CA ALA A 245 19.66 -7.33 15.08
C ALA A 245 18.39 -8.21 15.10
N TYR A 246 17.22 -7.59 15.18
CA TYR A 246 15.94 -8.30 15.13
C TYR A 246 15.73 -9.04 13.80
N LEU A 247 16.03 -8.39 12.68
CA LEU A 247 15.94 -9.00 11.35
C LEU A 247 16.94 -10.18 11.21
N THR A 248 18.17 -10.03 11.67
CA THR A 248 19.18 -11.10 11.64
C THR A 248 18.73 -12.29 12.51
N GLN A 249 18.18 -12.03 13.69
CA GLN A 249 17.68 -13.07 14.59
C GLN A 249 16.49 -13.83 13.99
N THR A 250 15.57 -13.13 13.33
CA THR A 250 14.36 -13.72 12.77
C THR A 250 14.60 -14.40 11.43
N GLN A 251 15.41 -13.81 10.55
CA GLN A 251 15.62 -14.32 9.20
C GLN A 251 16.78 -15.35 9.10
N LYS A 252 17.71 -15.36 10.07
CA LYS A 252 18.85 -16.30 10.15
C LYS A 252 19.78 -16.29 8.94
N ILE A 253 19.65 -15.31 8.05
CA ILE A 253 20.47 -15.10 6.85
C ILE A 253 20.88 -13.64 6.76
N LYS A 254 21.92 -13.38 5.95
CA LYS A 254 22.33 -12.01 5.60
C LYS A 254 21.33 -11.39 4.63
N LEU A 255 20.92 -10.15 4.88
CA LEU A 255 19.95 -9.42 4.07
C LEU A 255 20.67 -8.46 3.12
N ASP A 256 21.37 -8.98 2.13
CA ASP A 256 22.25 -8.21 1.23
C ASP A 256 21.49 -7.17 0.36
N HIS A 257 20.16 -7.30 0.22
CA HIS A 257 19.33 -6.31 -0.47
C HIS A 257 18.99 -5.10 0.42
N ILE A 258 19.16 -5.19 1.72
CA ILE A 258 19.11 -4.06 2.64
C ILE A 258 20.54 -3.52 2.70
N ASN A 259 20.92 -2.72 1.72
CA ASN A 259 22.28 -2.17 1.59
C ASN A 259 22.31 -0.64 1.64
N HIS A 260 21.15 0.02 1.61
CA HIS A 260 21.01 1.46 1.58
C HIS A 260 20.03 1.91 2.66
N ILE A 261 20.52 2.75 3.59
CA ILE A 261 19.73 3.33 4.68
C ILE A 261 19.58 4.82 4.43
N LYS A 262 18.34 5.27 4.23
CA LYS A 262 17.99 6.66 3.97
C LYS A 262 17.58 7.35 5.27
N PHE A 263 18.44 8.25 5.73
CA PHE A 263 18.07 9.18 6.79
C PHE A 263 17.22 10.31 6.22
N TYR A 264 16.15 10.68 6.88
CA TYR A 264 15.28 11.75 6.41
C TYR A 264 14.91 12.72 7.52
N ASN A 265 14.68 13.97 7.11
CA ASN A 265 14.15 15.02 7.97
C ASN A 265 12.61 15.02 7.87
N LEU A 266 11.94 15.06 9.02
CA LEU A 266 10.47 15.17 9.09
C LEU A 266 9.93 16.41 8.40
N GLN A 267 10.73 17.51 8.38
CA GLN A 267 10.35 18.80 7.77
C GLN A 267 10.53 18.87 6.24
N LYS A 268 11.03 17.81 5.60
CA LYS A 268 11.21 17.77 4.13
C LYS A 268 9.89 17.67 3.37
N TYR A 269 8.87 17.10 3.99
CA TYR A 269 7.58 16.84 3.38
C TYR A 269 6.48 17.60 4.12
N MET A 270 5.36 17.86 3.41
CA MET A 270 4.16 18.39 4.04
C MET A 270 3.72 17.45 5.17
N THR A 271 3.54 18.00 6.35
CA THR A 271 3.04 17.24 7.49
C THR A 271 1.53 16.99 7.35
N LEU A 272 1.17 15.72 7.38
CA LEU A 272 -0.23 15.25 7.40
C LEU A 272 -0.40 14.44 8.69
N ASP A 273 -1.06 15.01 9.68
CA ASP A 273 -1.35 14.29 10.91
C ASP A 273 -2.31 13.11 10.67
N ILE A 274 -2.43 12.21 11.64
CA ILE A 274 -3.31 11.04 11.56
C ILE A 274 -4.77 11.44 11.28
N THR A 275 -5.19 12.59 11.81
CA THR A 275 -6.55 13.12 11.66
C THR A 275 -6.79 13.59 10.23
N ALA A 276 -5.85 14.34 9.64
CA ALA A 276 -5.92 14.78 8.25
C ALA A 276 -5.93 13.61 7.27
N ARG A 277 -5.03 12.62 7.46
CA ARG A 277 -4.98 11.39 6.62
C ARG A 277 -6.33 10.67 6.62
N ARG A 278 -6.94 10.53 7.80
CA ARG A 278 -8.23 9.86 7.99
C ARG A 278 -9.39 10.68 7.41
N ASN A 279 -9.48 11.97 7.73
CA ASN A 279 -10.60 12.82 7.32
C ASN A 279 -10.62 13.11 5.82
N LEU A 280 -9.44 13.14 5.17
CA LEU A 280 -9.31 13.30 3.72
C LEU A 280 -9.42 11.98 2.96
N GLU A 281 -9.51 10.84 3.65
CA GLU A 281 -9.59 9.50 3.07
C GLU A 281 -8.54 9.29 1.95
N LEU A 282 -7.27 9.50 2.29
CA LEU A 282 -6.19 9.52 1.30
C LEU A 282 -5.93 8.14 0.70
N LEU A 283 -5.77 7.12 1.54
CA LEU A 283 -5.37 5.76 1.15
C LEU A 283 -6.47 4.71 1.39
N GLU A 284 -7.23 4.88 2.48
CA GLU A 284 -8.27 3.95 2.94
C GLU A 284 -9.48 4.74 3.44
N ARG A 285 -10.69 4.20 3.25
CA ARG A 285 -11.92 4.81 3.80
C ARG A 285 -11.99 4.62 5.31
N GLN A 286 -12.58 5.61 6.00
CA GLN A 286 -12.72 5.58 7.45
C GLN A 286 -13.63 4.43 7.92
N HIS A 287 -14.72 4.15 7.21
CA HIS A 287 -15.75 3.22 7.65
C HIS A 287 -15.37 1.74 7.49
N ASP A 288 -14.82 1.33 6.35
CA ASP A 288 -14.63 -0.09 5.98
C ASP A 288 -13.21 -0.43 5.52
N LYS A 289 -12.27 0.50 5.68
CA LYS A 289 -10.86 0.35 5.23
C LYS A 289 -10.72 0.06 3.72
N GLY A 290 -11.80 0.23 2.95
CA GLY A 290 -11.82 -0.02 1.52
C GLY A 290 -11.05 1.03 0.71
N LYS A 291 -10.48 0.63 -0.43
CA LYS A 291 -9.76 1.51 -1.35
C LYS A 291 -10.71 2.40 -2.20
N LYS A 292 -11.87 1.85 -2.63
CA LYS A 292 -12.82 2.57 -3.49
C LYS A 292 -13.39 3.77 -2.75
N GLY A 293 -13.29 4.97 -3.32
CA GLY A 293 -13.75 6.21 -2.69
C GLY A 293 -12.64 6.98 -1.95
N THR A 294 -11.37 6.67 -2.17
CA THR A 294 -10.20 7.37 -1.63
C THR A 294 -9.48 8.20 -2.71
N LEU A 295 -8.57 9.10 -2.31
CA LEU A 295 -7.72 9.80 -3.28
C LEU A 295 -6.85 8.81 -4.07
N LEU A 296 -6.28 7.81 -3.40
CA LEU A 296 -5.51 6.74 -4.07
C LEU A 296 -6.34 6.03 -5.15
N TRP A 297 -7.62 5.74 -4.89
CA TRP A 297 -8.47 5.11 -5.89
C TRP A 297 -8.69 5.98 -7.14
N VAL A 298 -8.70 7.31 -6.96
CA VAL A 298 -8.78 8.24 -8.10
C VAL A 298 -7.51 8.21 -8.92
N LEU A 299 -6.35 8.31 -8.27
CA LEU A 299 -5.04 8.51 -8.91
C LEU A 299 -4.36 7.22 -9.39
N ASP A 300 -4.75 6.03 -8.87
CA ASP A 300 -4.08 4.77 -9.21
C ASP A 300 -4.55 4.21 -10.54
N LYS A 301 -3.78 4.52 -11.58
CA LYS A 301 -3.79 3.90 -12.92
C LYS A 301 -2.44 3.25 -13.22
N THR A 302 -1.66 2.95 -12.18
CA THR A 302 -0.34 2.34 -12.33
C THR A 302 -0.43 0.94 -12.93
N SER A 303 0.50 0.64 -13.82
CA SER A 303 0.63 -0.63 -14.54
C SER A 303 1.39 -1.69 -13.76
N THR A 304 2.28 -1.26 -12.84
CA THR A 304 3.15 -2.13 -12.05
C THR A 304 2.81 -2.08 -10.57
N SER A 305 3.14 -3.14 -9.83
CA SER A 305 3.01 -3.17 -8.36
C SER A 305 3.93 -2.15 -7.70
N MET A 306 5.16 -1.99 -8.22
CA MET A 306 6.15 -1.01 -7.76
C MET A 306 5.62 0.43 -7.89
N GLY A 307 5.03 0.78 -9.05
CA GLY A 307 4.39 2.08 -9.25
C GLY A 307 3.24 2.32 -8.27
N GLY A 308 2.44 1.29 -7.96
CA GLY A 308 1.38 1.39 -6.95
C GLY A 308 1.90 1.69 -5.54
N ARG A 309 3.01 1.06 -5.12
CA ARG A 309 3.70 1.36 -3.85
C ARG A 309 4.27 2.77 -3.84
N LYS A 310 4.93 3.17 -4.92
CA LYS A 310 5.48 4.54 -5.08
C LYS A 310 4.41 5.62 -5.04
N LEU A 311 3.26 5.39 -5.67
CA LEU A 311 2.12 6.31 -5.63
C LEU A 311 1.58 6.48 -4.19
N ARG A 312 1.45 5.40 -3.43
CA ARG A 312 1.07 5.47 -2.01
C ARG A 312 2.05 6.32 -1.21
N LYS A 313 3.35 6.11 -1.45
CA LYS A 313 4.41 6.90 -0.81
C LYS A 313 4.29 8.38 -1.17
N TRP A 314 4.11 8.74 -2.44
CA TRP A 314 3.98 10.13 -2.87
C TRP A 314 2.75 10.83 -2.26
N ILE A 315 1.60 10.14 -2.17
CA ILE A 315 0.42 10.68 -1.49
C ILE A 315 0.69 10.89 0.02
N GLY A 316 1.48 10.01 0.64
CA GLY A 316 1.85 10.11 2.04
C GLY A 316 2.92 11.16 2.35
N GLU A 317 3.70 11.58 1.35
CA GLU A 317 4.86 12.46 1.43
C GLU A 317 4.80 13.59 0.38
N PRO A 318 3.82 14.52 0.46
CA PRO A 318 3.77 15.65 -0.48
C PRO A 318 4.99 16.55 -0.30
N LEU A 319 5.55 17.03 -1.42
CA LEU A 319 6.78 17.81 -1.43
C LEU A 319 6.57 19.26 -0.95
N LEU A 320 7.63 19.85 -0.37
CA LEU A 320 7.72 21.28 -0.05
C LEU A 320 8.62 22.03 -1.02
N ASP A 321 9.49 21.33 -1.72
CA ASP A 321 10.37 21.94 -2.71
C ASP A 321 9.64 22.19 -4.03
N THR A 322 9.47 23.48 -4.35
CA THR A 322 8.78 23.92 -5.58
C THR A 322 9.49 23.46 -6.85
N HIS A 323 10.81 23.33 -6.83
CA HIS A 323 11.57 22.86 -7.99
C HIS A 323 11.25 21.40 -8.31
N GLU A 324 11.30 20.53 -7.30
CA GLU A 324 10.96 19.11 -7.45
C GLU A 324 9.49 18.89 -7.82
N ILE A 325 8.58 19.70 -7.28
CA ILE A 325 7.15 19.66 -7.65
C ILE A 325 6.99 20.01 -9.13
N ASN A 326 7.59 21.10 -9.58
CA ASN A 326 7.46 21.58 -10.97
C ASN A 326 8.09 20.59 -11.96
N LYS A 327 9.25 19.97 -11.64
CA LYS A 327 9.82 18.88 -12.45
C LYS A 327 8.82 17.73 -12.67
N ARG A 328 8.09 17.33 -11.62
CA ARG A 328 7.04 16.30 -11.77
C ARG A 328 5.87 16.77 -12.64
N LEU A 329 5.42 18.02 -12.43
CA LEU A 329 4.32 18.61 -13.21
C LEU A 329 4.66 18.72 -14.70
N GLU A 330 5.89 19.14 -15.05
CA GLU A 330 6.38 19.19 -16.42
C GLU A 330 6.42 17.80 -17.07
N ALA A 331 6.86 16.76 -16.35
CA ALA A 331 6.85 15.40 -16.84
C ALA A 331 5.41 14.88 -17.06
N VAL A 332 4.48 15.18 -16.17
CA VAL A 332 3.07 14.84 -16.33
C VAL A 332 2.44 15.58 -17.50
N GLN A 333 2.81 16.86 -17.71
CA GLN A 333 2.34 17.67 -18.84
C GLN A 333 2.77 17.05 -20.18
N GLU A 334 4.05 16.71 -20.33
CA GLU A 334 4.58 16.09 -21.52
C GLU A 334 3.86 14.77 -21.84
N LEU A 335 3.73 13.89 -20.85
CA LEU A 335 3.03 12.60 -21.01
C LEU A 335 1.52 12.78 -21.29
N LYS A 336 0.90 13.86 -20.84
CA LYS A 336 -0.50 14.19 -21.17
C LYS A 336 -0.65 14.68 -22.59
N GLU A 337 0.26 15.54 -23.06
CA GLU A 337 0.22 16.12 -24.41
C GLU A 337 0.57 15.07 -25.48
N ASP A 338 1.50 14.16 -25.19
CA ASP A 338 1.84 13.05 -26.09
C ASP A 338 1.17 11.74 -25.64
N SER A 339 -0.06 11.55 -26.12
CA SER A 339 -0.85 10.35 -25.82
C SER A 339 -0.28 9.06 -26.40
N ILE A 340 0.52 9.14 -27.48
CA ILE A 340 1.18 8.00 -28.10
C ILE A 340 2.30 7.53 -27.21
N LEU A 341 3.21 8.44 -26.83
CA LEU A 341 4.32 8.16 -25.91
C LEU A 341 3.80 7.55 -24.60
N ARG A 342 2.79 8.15 -23.98
CA ARG A 342 2.15 7.62 -22.78
C ARG A 342 1.58 6.22 -22.99
N GLY A 343 0.84 6.00 -24.10
CA GLY A 343 0.22 4.71 -24.41
C GLY A 343 1.24 3.60 -24.59
N GLU A 344 2.31 3.85 -25.35
CA GLU A 344 3.41 2.90 -25.56
C GLU A 344 4.14 2.59 -24.26
N LEU A 345 4.43 3.62 -23.44
CA LEU A 345 5.05 3.46 -22.12
C LEU A 345 4.20 2.56 -21.23
N GLN A 346 2.90 2.82 -21.10
CA GLN A 346 2.01 2.01 -20.27
C GLN A 346 1.88 0.57 -20.76
N GLN A 347 1.81 0.34 -22.08
CA GLN A 347 1.74 -1.01 -22.64
C GLN A 347 3.00 -1.81 -22.36
N THR A 348 4.17 -1.16 -22.40
CA THR A 348 5.46 -1.79 -22.10
C THR A 348 5.56 -2.06 -20.60
N LEU A 349 5.20 -1.11 -19.74
CA LEU A 349 5.21 -1.27 -18.29
C LEU A 349 4.30 -2.39 -17.79
N LYS A 350 3.16 -2.68 -18.44
CA LYS A 350 2.29 -3.82 -18.10
C LYS A 350 2.97 -5.18 -18.21
N LYS A 351 4.07 -5.28 -18.97
CA LYS A 351 4.85 -6.52 -19.12
C LYS A 351 5.97 -6.64 -18.09
N VAL A 352 6.20 -5.61 -17.29
CA VAL A 352 7.22 -5.57 -16.24
C VAL A 352 6.63 -6.11 -14.95
N TYR A 353 7.20 -7.20 -14.44
CA TYR A 353 6.86 -7.79 -13.15
C TYR A 353 7.47 -6.97 -12.00
N ASP A 354 7.19 -7.39 -10.77
CA ASP A 354 7.67 -6.74 -9.56
C ASP A 354 9.18 -7.00 -9.32
N ILE A 355 10.02 -6.17 -9.94
CA ILE A 355 11.49 -6.29 -9.84
C ILE A 355 11.95 -6.12 -8.39
N GLU A 356 11.36 -5.18 -7.61
CA GLU A 356 11.75 -4.95 -6.22
C GLU A 356 11.62 -6.22 -5.37
N ARG A 357 10.46 -6.89 -5.41
CA ARG A 357 10.22 -8.12 -4.65
C ARG A 357 10.98 -9.32 -5.22
N LEU A 358 11.21 -9.37 -6.53
CA LEU A 358 12.05 -10.41 -7.13
C LEU A 358 13.50 -10.28 -6.65
N VAL A 359 14.03 -9.07 -6.56
CA VAL A 359 15.37 -8.78 -6.01
C VAL A 359 15.44 -9.19 -4.53
N GLY A 360 14.44 -8.87 -3.73
CA GLY A 360 14.34 -9.34 -2.34
C GLY A 360 14.42 -10.87 -2.25
N LYS A 361 13.67 -11.62 -3.07
CA LYS A 361 13.71 -13.09 -3.10
C LYS A 361 15.05 -13.65 -3.56
N ILE A 362 15.75 -13.00 -4.51
CA ILE A 362 17.10 -13.39 -4.94
C ILE A 362 18.06 -13.29 -3.75
N ALA A 363 18.05 -12.19 -3.01
CA ALA A 363 18.87 -11.97 -1.83
C ALA A 363 18.60 -13.01 -0.72
N TYR A 364 17.31 -13.34 -0.52
CA TYR A 364 16.90 -14.39 0.42
C TYR A 364 17.31 -15.81 0.01
N GLY A 365 17.65 -16.03 -1.24
CA GLY A 365 17.93 -17.36 -1.73
C GLY A 365 16.71 -18.25 -1.96
N ASN A 366 15.49 -17.69 -1.96
CA ASN A 366 14.22 -18.40 -2.13
C ASN A 366 13.67 -18.34 -3.55
N THR A 367 14.37 -17.69 -4.48
CA THR A 367 13.96 -17.55 -5.87
C THR A 367 14.00 -18.89 -6.60
N ASN A 368 12.96 -19.17 -7.39
CA ASN A 368 12.88 -20.32 -8.29
C ASN A 368 13.13 -19.92 -9.76
N GLY A 369 13.18 -20.93 -10.65
CA GLY A 369 13.45 -20.69 -12.08
C GLY A 369 12.40 -19.83 -12.78
N ARG A 370 11.12 -19.95 -12.41
CA ARG A 370 10.02 -19.14 -12.98
C ARG A 370 10.14 -17.68 -12.61
N GLU A 371 10.54 -17.40 -11.37
CA GLU A 371 10.76 -16.03 -10.87
C GLU A 371 11.96 -15.39 -11.55
N LEU A 372 13.04 -16.13 -11.82
CA LEU A 372 14.15 -15.64 -12.63
C LEU A 372 13.72 -15.34 -14.07
N ASN A 373 12.87 -16.17 -14.69
CA ASN A 373 12.30 -15.88 -16.01
C ASN A 373 11.40 -14.64 -15.99
N SER A 374 10.63 -14.41 -14.90
CA SER A 374 9.85 -13.18 -14.71
C SER A 374 10.75 -11.95 -14.65
N LEU A 375 11.88 -12.04 -13.93
CA LEU A 375 12.89 -10.98 -13.92
C LEU A 375 13.47 -10.76 -15.31
N LYS A 376 13.94 -11.82 -16.00
CA LYS A 376 14.43 -11.74 -17.39
C LYS A 376 13.44 -11.02 -18.30
N ASN A 377 12.18 -11.46 -18.31
CA ASN A 377 11.13 -10.89 -19.15
C ASN A 377 10.90 -9.41 -18.86
N SER A 378 11.00 -8.99 -17.59
CA SER A 378 10.92 -7.60 -17.18
C SER A 378 12.10 -6.78 -17.72
N LEU A 379 13.33 -7.29 -17.52
CA LEU A 379 14.54 -6.61 -17.97
C LEU A 379 14.60 -6.49 -19.52
N MET A 380 14.08 -7.47 -20.24
CA MET A 380 13.98 -7.42 -21.72
C MET A 380 13.03 -6.32 -22.24
N GLN A 381 12.15 -5.75 -21.40
CA GLN A 381 11.32 -4.61 -21.78
C GLN A 381 12.04 -3.27 -21.59
N LEU A 382 13.12 -3.22 -20.80
CA LEU A 382 13.77 -1.95 -20.43
C LEU A 382 14.42 -1.20 -21.59
N PRO A 383 15.05 -1.86 -22.60
CA PRO A 383 15.51 -1.17 -23.81
C PRO A 383 14.37 -0.46 -24.55
N ASP A 384 13.18 -1.08 -24.63
CA ASP A 384 12.01 -0.47 -25.25
C ASP A 384 11.53 0.74 -24.42
N VAL A 385 11.46 0.62 -23.09
CA VAL A 385 11.15 1.76 -22.20
C VAL A 385 12.12 2.91 -22.45
N LYS A 386 13.43 2.61 -22.45
CA LYS A 386 14.49 3.62 -22.69
C LYS A 386 14.34 4.30 -24.05
N ASN A 387 14.04 3.55 -25.11
CA ASN A 387 13.82 4.10 -26.45
C ASN A 387 12.57 4.98 -26.53
N ILE A 388 11.48 4.60 -25.84
CA ILE A 388 10.22 5.37 -25.80
C ILE A 388 10.48 6.77 -25.20
N ILE A 389 11.22 6.85 -24.07
CA ILE A 389 11.45 8.12 -23.36
C ILE A 389 12.67 8.91 -23.84
N LYS A 390 13.46 8.38 -24.78
CA LYS A 390 14.74 8.94 -25.23
C LYS A 390 14.68 10.39 -25.75
N ASN A 391 13.57 10.81 -26.34
CA ASN A 391 13.41 12.13 -26.93
C ASN A 391 12.53 13.04 -26.07
N SER A 392 12.34 12.71 -24.78
CA SER A 392 11.58 13.52 -23.86
C SER A 392 12.21 14.89 -23.65
N LYS A 393 11.37 15.91 -23.44
CA LYS A 393 11.78 17.30 -23.19
C LYS A 393 11.85 17.61 -21.69
N SER A 394 11.08 16.89 -20.88
CA SER A 394 11.05 17.07 -19.43
C SER A 394 12.38 16.69 -18.80
N GLU A 395 12.93 17.59 -17.98
CA GLU A 395 14.18 17.39 -17.25
C GLU A 395 14.12 16.09 -16.42
N LEU A 396 13.02 15.83 -15.71
CA LEU A 396 12.87 14.63 -14.89
C LEU A 396 12.92 13.34 -15.75
N ILE A 397 12.22 13.32 -16.89
CA ILE A 397 12.21 12.12 -17.75
C ILE A 397 13.59 11.90 -18.37
N GLN A 398 14.33 12.98 -18.73
CA GLN A 398 15.71 12.88 -19.22
C GLN A 398 16.64 12.31 -18.12
N GLU A 399 16.56 12.81 -16.89
CA GLU A 399 17.32 12.28 -15.75
C GLU A 399 17.03 10.77 -15.53
N LEU A 400 15.75 10.37 -15.65
CA LEU A 400 15.36 8.97 -15.53
C LEU A 400 15.90 8.12 -16.70
N GLU A 401 15.90 8.64 -17.94
CA GLU A 401 16.44 7.95 -19.11
C GLU A 401 17.94 7.74 -19.00
N GLU A 402 18.70 8.78 -18.63
CA GLU A 402 20.16 8.71 -18.47
C GLU A 402 20.57 7.70 -17.40
N ASN A 403 19.82 7.61 -16.29
CA ASN A 403 20.11 6.72 -15.18
C ASN A 403 19.52 5.31 -15.35
N LEU A 404 18.67 5.07 -16.35
CA LEU A 404 18.05 3.78 -16.59
C LEU A 404 19.07 2.78 -17.15
N ASP A 405 19.44 1.82 -16.30
CA ASP A 405 20.25 0.66 -16.69
C ASP A 405 19.31 -0.46 -17.18
N ALA A 406 19.42 -0.85 -18.43
CA ALA A 406 18.62 -1.93 -19.00
C ALA A 406 19.01 -3.32 -18.50
N CYS A 407 20.14 -3.47 -17.81
CA CYS A 407 20.60 -4.74 -17.22
C CYS A 407 20.60 -5.91 -18.23
N GLU A 408 20.99 -5.65 -19.50
CA GLU A 408 20.97 -6.64 -20.59
C GLU A 408 21.90 -7.82 -20.31
N ASP A 409 23.02 -7.59 -19.63
CA ASP A 409 23.95 -8.62 -19.17
C ASP A 409 23.26 -9.62 -18.23
N ILE A 410 22.44 -9.14 -17.30
CA ILE A 410 21.67 -9.93 -16.35
C ILE A 410 20.57 -10.72 -17.10
N ALA A 411 19.80 -10.05 -17.95
CA ALA A 411 18.80 -10.69 -18.77
C ALA A 411 19.39 -11.79 -19.66
N GLY A 412 20.53 -11.51 -20.29
CA GLY A 412 21.27 -12.46 -21.14
C GLY A 412 21.82 -13.66 -20.37
N LEU A 413 22.27 -13.47 -19.13
CA LEU A 413 22.71 -14.58 -18.27
C LEU A 413 21.55 -15.53 -17.98
N ILE A 414 20.41 -14.99 -17.54
CA ILE A 414 19.22 -15.79 -17.20
C ILE A 414 18.70 -16.51 -18.46
N ASP A 415 18.64 -15.82 -19.61
CA ASP A 415 18.15 -16.39 -20.85
C ASP A 415 19.00 -17.55 -21.34
N LYS A 416 20.33 -17.45 -21.23
CA LYS A 416 21.24 -18.53 -21.61
C LYS A 416 21.18 -19.72 -20.65
N ALA A 417 20.92 -19.47 -19.36
CA ALA A 417 21.06 -20.47 -18.31
C ALA A 417 19.79 -21.22 -17.99
N ILE A 418 18.65 -20.56 -17.98
CA ILE A 418 17.37 -21.10 -17.48
C ILE A 418 16.44 -21.49 -18.63
N VAL A 419 15.79 -22.66 -18.54
CA VAL A 419 14.78 -23.10 -19.50
C VAL A 419 13.54 -22.17 -19.48
N GLU A 420 12.77 -22.13 -20.57
CA GLU A 420 11.62 -21.23 -20.66
C GLU A 420 10.51 -21.56 -19.66
N ASP A 421 10.19 -22.85 -19.44
CA ASP A 421 9.21 -23.32 -18.47
C ASP A 421 9.85 -24.26 -17.44
N PRO A 422 10.54 -23.70 -16.43
CA PRO A 422 11.18 -24.51 -15.39
C PRO A 422 10.14 -25.05 -14.40
N PRO A 423 10.46 -26.18 -13.72
CA PRO A 423 9.61 -26.72 -12.67
C PRO A 423 9.46 -25.72 -11.51
N ILE A 424 8.44 -25.94 -10.66
CA ILE A 424 8.17 -25.05 -9.52
C ILE A 424 9.29 -25.18 -8.48
N THR A 425 9.75 -26.41 -8.21
CA THR A 425 10.79 -26.69 -7.20
C THR A 425 12.16 -26.87 -7.84
N ILE A 426 13.15 -26.24 -7.27
CA ILE A 426 14.55 -26.31 -7.76
C ILE A 426 15.12 -27.73 -7.67
N LYS A 427 14.61 -28.54 -6.72
CA LYS A 427 15.08 -29.91 -6.45
C LYS A 427 14.50 -30.98 -7.39
N GLU A 428 13.64 -30.60 -8.33
CA GLU A 428 13.09 -31.55 -9.33
C GLU A 428 14.01 -31.74 -10.54
N GLY A 429 15.00 -30.87 -10.74
CA GLY A 429 15.86 -30.86 -11.94
C GLY A 429 15.14 -30.29 -13.17
N GLY A 430 15.82 -30.26 -14.30
CA GLY A 430 15.26 -29.73 -15.56
C GLY A 430 15.20 -28.20 -15.62
N ILE A 431 16.06 -27.51 -14.90
CA ILE A 431 16.08 -26.05 -14.78
C ILE A 431 17.06 -25.41 -15.76
N ILE A 432 18.22 -26.04 -15.96
CA ILE A 432 19.32 -25.47 -16.77
C ILE A 432 19.12 -25.78 -18.25
N LYS A 433 19.32 -24.77 -19.10
CA LYS A 433 19.14 -24.87 -20.57
C LYS A 433 20.27 -25.72 -21.20
N LEU A 434 19.95 -26.47 -22.22
CA LEU A 434 20.95 -27.20 -23.02
C LEU A 434 21.95 -26.21 -23.66
N GLY A 435 23.23 -26.55 -23.62
CA GLY A 435 24.30 -25.74 -24.14
C GLY A 435 24.88 -24.71 -23.15
N PHE A 436 24.33 -24.61 -21.92
CA PHE A 436 24.87 -23.73 -20.90
C PHE A 436 26.07 -24.36 -20.16
N ASN A 437 26.00 -25.65 -19.85
CA ASN A 437 27.04 -26.39 -19.17
C ASN A 437 27.24 -27.78 -19.78
N SER A 438 28.47 -28.10 -20.24
CA SER A 438 28.77 -29.35 -20.92
C SER A 438 28.51 -30.60 -20.07
N GLU A 439 28.77 -30.53 -18.76
CA GLU A 439 28.55 -31.66 -17.85
C GLU A 439 27.06 -31.96 -17.64
N VAL A 440 26.22 -30.90 -17.56
CA VAL A 440 24.75 -31.02 -17.54
C VAL A 440 24.27 -31.67 -18.83
N ASP A 441 24.82 -31.26 -19.98
CA ASP A 441 24.43 -31.80 -21.28
C ASP A 441 24.77 -33.28 -21.40
N GLU A 442 25.94 -33.69 -20.88
CA GLU A 442 26.37 -35.09 -20.83
C GLU A 442 25.42 -35.95 -19.96
N TYR A 443 25.06 -35.50 -18.75
CA TYR A 443 24.12 -36.22 -17.89
C TYR A 443 22.71 -36.26 -18.48
N LYS A 444 22.23 -35.18 -19.10
CA LYS A 444 20.94 -35.17 -19.82
C LYS A 444 20.90 -36.17 -20.96
N LYS A 445 21.98 -36.24 -21.74
CA LYS A 445 22.15 -37.22 -22.83
C LYS A 445 22.15 -38.64 -22.28
N ALA A 446 22.91 -38.90 -21.22
CA ALA A 446 22.95 -40.22 -20.57
C ALA A 446 21.58 -40.68 -20.05
N SER A 447 20.81 -39.78 -19.42
CA SER A 447 19.44 -40.07 -18.97
C SER A 447 18.48 -40.34 -20.14
N THR A 448 18.59 -39.57 -21.24
CA THR A 448 17.77 -39.73 -22.43
C THR A 448 18.09 -41.01 -23.19
N ASP A 449 19.37 -41.29 -23.38
CA ASP A 449 19.83 -42.54 -24.02
C ASP A 449 19.48 -43.74 -23.15
N GLY A 450 19.58 -43.62 -21.83
CA GLY A 450 19.14 -44.65 -20.89
C GLY A 450 17.65 -45.02 -21.02
N LYS A 451 16.76 -44.04 -21.19
CA LYS A 451 15.33 -44.30 -21.47
C LYS A 451 15.12 -45.00 -22.81
N LYS A 452 15.91 -44.64 -23.81
CA LYS A 452 15.90 -45.31 -25.12
C LYS A 452 16.39 -46.78 -24.99
N TRP A 453 17.45 -47.04 -24.27
CA TRP A 453 17.93 -48.38 -23.98
C TRP A 453 16.91 -49.26 -23.21
N LEU A 454 16.15 -48.67 -22.30
CA LEU A 454 15.06 -49.37 -21.61
C LEU A 454 13.95 -49.81 -22.61
N LEU A 455 13.60 -48.97 -23.56
CA LEU A 455 12.64 -49.29 -24.61
C LEU A 455 13.17 -50.41 -25.54
N GLU A 456 14.43 -50.33 -25.92
CA GLU A 456 15.11 -51.37 -26.72
C GLU A 456 15.21 -52.69 -25.97
N LEU A 457 15.50 -52.62 -24.66
CA LEU A 457 15.47 -53.81 -23.80
C LEU A 457 14.06 -54.40 -23.70
N GLU A 458 13.02 -53.57 -23.49
CA GLU A 458 11.63 -54.04 -23.45
C GLU A 458 11.24 -54.77 -24.73
N GLN A 459 11.59 -54.20 -25.90
CA GLN A 459 11.26 -54.78 -27.17
C GLN A 459 12.04 -56.09 -27.39
N ARG A 460 13.31 -56.13 -27.10
CA ARG A 460 14.16 -57.32 -27.20
C ARG A 460 13.66 -58.44 -26.28
N GLU A 461 13.28 -58.11 -25.06
CA GLU A 461 12.73 -59.07 -24.11
C GLU A 461 11.35 -59.61 -24.56
N LYS A 462 10.49 -58.78 -25.20
CA LYS A 462 9.23 -59.23 -25.82
C LYS A 462 9.45 -60.24 -26.94
N GLU A 463 10.47 -59.97 -27.79
CA GLU A 463 10.82 -60.83 -28.94
C GLU A 463 11.44 -62.17 -28.46
N THR A 464 12.33 -62.09 -27.47
CA THR A 464 13.04 -63.25 -26.94
C THR A 464 12.14 -64.20 -26.13
N THR A 465 11.23 -63.61 -25.31
CA THR A 465 10.36 -64.39 -24.41
C THR A 465 9.02 -64.75 -25.06
N GLY A 466 8.62 -64.08 -26.15
CA GLY A 466 7.30 -64.23 -26.76
C GLY A 466 6.13 -63.58 -25.94
N ILE A 467 6.45 -62.92 -24.87
CA ILE A 467 5.45 -62.27 -23.98
C ILE A 467 5.07 -60.88 -24.54
N LYS A 468 4.04 -60.82 -25.35
CA LYS A 468 3.59 -59.60 -26.05
C LYS A 468 3.22 -58.44 -25.09
N ASN A 469 2.74 -58.73 -23.89
CA ASN A 469 2.25 -57.76 -22.90
C ASN A 469 3.32 -57.43 -21.83
N LEU A 470 4.56 -57.84 -22.01
CA LEU A 470 5.66 -57.46 -21.12
C LEU A 470 5.87 -55.94 -21.17
N LYS A 471 6.03 -55.30 -20.01
CA LYS A 471 6.30 -53.88 -19.89
C LYS A 471 7.40 -53.67 -18.86
N ILE A 472 8.30 -52.72 -19.14
CA ILE A 472 9.20 -52.21 -18.14
C ILE A 472 8.48 -51.05 -17.41
N GLY A 473 8.36 -51.17 -16.10
CA GLY A 473 7.77 -50.17 -15.21
C GLY A 473 8.80 -49.67 -14.18
N PHE A 474 8.51 -48.57 -13.55
CA PHE A 474 9.32 -47.99 -12.48
C PHE A 474 8.50 -47.79 -11.20
N ASN A 475 9.07 -48.13 -10.05
CA ASN A 475 8.50 -47.85 -8.74
C ASN A 475 9.58 -47.30 -7.82
N ARG A 476 9.29 -46.23 -7.07
CA ARG A 476 10.26 -45.59 -6.18
C ARG A 476 10.88 -46.49 -5.12
N VAL A 477 10.15 -47.56 -4.68
CA VAL A 477 10.62 -48.48 -3.67
C VAL A 477 11.45 -49.60 -4.26
N PHE A 478 11.06 -50.11 -5.47
CA PHE A 478 11.65 -51.30 -6.08
C PHE A 478 12.52 -51.02 -7.33
N GLY A 479 12.59 -49.78 -7.79
CA GLY A 479 13.29 -49.44 -9.02
C GLY A 479 12.57 -49.86 -10.30
N TYR A 480 13.33 -50.09 -11.37
CA TYR A 480 12.79 -50.63 -12.62
C TYR A 480 12.49 -52.11 -12.52
N PHE A 481 11.41 -52.53 -13.15
CA PHE A 481 10.96 -53.93 -13.15
C PHE A 481 10.29 -54.30 -14.47
N LEU A 482 10.35 -55.58 -14.83
CA LEU A 482 9.61 -56.21 -15.91
C LEU A 482 8.30 -56.75 -15.33
N GLU A 483 7.16 -56.25 -15.81
CA GLU A 483 5.84 -56.71 -15.35
C GLU A 483 5.27 -57.74 -16.33
N VAL A 484 4.96 -58.92 -15.83
CA VAL A 484 4.40 -60.05 -16.56
C VAL A 484 3.05 -60.43 -15.97
N THR A 485 2.02 -60.51 -16.81
CA THR A 485 0.68 -60.90 -16.41
C THR A 485 0.60 -62.39 -16.08
N LYS A 486 -0.31 -62.79 -15.18
CA LYS A 486 -0.47 -64.20 -14.74
C LYS A 486 -0.63 -65.24 -15.87
N SER A 487 -1.24 -64.86 -16.98
CA SER A 487 -1.43 -65.73 -18.16
C SER A 487 -0.10 -66.13 -18.84
N ASN A 488 0.98 -65.38 -18.61
CA ASN A 488 2.25 -65.57 -19.30
C ASN A 488 3.40 -66.01 -18.36
N LEU A 489 3.10 -66.35 -17.10
CA LEU A 489 4.11 -66.78 -16.13
C LEU A 489 4.90 -68.01 -16.53
N ASN A 490 4.33 -68.95 -17.30
CA ASN A 490 4.99 -70.10 -17.85
C ASN A 490 5.99 -69.79 -18.98
N LEU A 491 6.02 -68.59 -19.51
CA LEU A 491 6.97 -68.13 -20.52
C LEU A 491 8.14 -67.31 -19.92
N VAL A 492 8.16 -67.15 -18.59
CA VAL A 492 9.18 -66.42 -17.89
C VAL A 492 10.50 -67.21 -17.88
N PRO A 493 11.63 -66.64 -18.38
CA PRO A 493 12.92 -67.36 -18.36
C PRO A 493 13.51 -67.47 -16.94
N ASP A 494 14.33 -68.48 -16.69
CA ASP A 494 15.03 -68.69 -15.40
C ASP A 494 15.93 -67.52 -14.97
N ARG A 495 16.38 -66.68 -15.91
CA ARG A 495 17.21 -65.48 -15.64
C ARG A 495 16.43 -64.31 -15.01
N TYR A 496 15.09 -64.40 -14.95
CA TYR A 496 14.26 -63.38 -14.32
C TYR A 496 14.18 -63.64 -12.81
N ILE A 497 14.65 -62.68 -12.04
CA ILE A 497 14.57 -62.75 -10.58
C ILE A 497 13.28 -62.06 -10.14
N ARG A 498 12.40 -62.81 -9.46
CA ARG A 498 11.13 -62.30 -8.97
C ARG A 498 11.32 -61.30 -7.81
N LYS A 499 10.81 -60.10 -7.95
CA LYS A 499 10.80 -59.06 -6.90
C LYS A 499 9.48 -58.89 -6.17
N GLN A 500 8.35 -59.03 -6.86
CA GLN A 500 7.04 -58.80 -6.24
C GLN A 500 5.92 -59.59 -6.95
N THR A 501 5.01 -60.17 -6.17
CA THR A 501 3.78 -60.80 -6.68
C THR A 501 2.61 -59.82 -6.52
N LEU A 502 1.86 -59.63 -7.60
CA LEU A 502 0.68 -58.78 -7.66
C LEU A 502 -0.58 -59.63 -7.85
N THR A 503 -1.75 -59.02 -7.66
CA THR A 503 -3.03 -59.69 -7.87
C THR A 503 -3.21 -60.20 -9.31
N ASN A 504 -2.70 -59.48 -10.32
CA ASN A 504 -2.86 -59.73 -11.75
C ASN A 504 -1.58 -60.12 -12.51
N GLY A 505 -0.42 -60.20 -11.82
CA GLY A 505 0.88 -60.46 -12.45
C GLY A 505 2.01 -60.55 -11.46
N GLU A 506 3.22 -60.65 -11.96
CA GLU A 506 4.46 -60.65 -11.17
C GLU A 506 5.46 -59.65 -11.76
N ARG A 507 6.30 -59.11 -10.88
CA ARG A 507 7.38 -58.17 -11.23
C ARG A 507 8.72 -58.84 -11.09
N TYR A 508 9.53 -58.69 -12.13
CA TYR A 508 10.84 -59.33 -12.23
C TYR A 508 11.93 -58.28 -12.49
N ILE A 509 13.14 -58.71 -12.22
CA ILE A 509 14.36 -57.95 -12.55
C ILE A 509 15.31 -58.88 -13.30
N THR A 510 16.17 -58.29 -14.19
CA THR A 510 17.29 -58.95 -14.82
C THR A 510 18.58 -58.21 -14.47
N GLU A 511 19.70 -58.87 -14.58
CA GLU A 511 21.01 -58.27 -14.32
C GLU A 511 21.27 -57.04 -15.23
N GLU A 512 20.95 -57.16 -16.51
CA GLU A 512 21.03 -56.07 -17.49
C GLU A 512 20.12 -54.85 -17.11
N LEU A 513 18.89 -55.11 -16.67
CA LEU A 513 17.97 -54.09 -16.22
C LEU A 513 18.53 -53.39 -14.97
N ASN A 514 19.16 -54.11 -14.07
CA ASN A 514 19.75 -53.58 -12.85
C ASN A 514 20.96 -52.68 -13.14
N GLU A 515 21.81 -53.08 -14.12
CA GLU A 515 22.94 -52.26 -14.58
C GLU A 515 22.44 -50.96 -15.25
N LEU A 516 21.44 -51.04 -16.11
CA LEU A 516 20.80 -49.89 -16.74
C LEU A 516 20.16 -48.96 -15.70
N GLU A 517 19.49 -49.55 -14.73
CA GLU A 517 18.91 -48.81 -13.60
C GLU A 517 19.95 -47.99 -12.87
N SER A 518 21.05 -48.64 -12.48
CA SER A 518 22.14 -47.99 -11.74
C SER A 518 22.79 -46.83 -12.53
N LYS A 519 22.94 -46.99 -13.86
CA LYS A 519 23.43 -45.93 -14.75
C LYS A 519 22.46 -44.76 -14.88
N ILE A 520 21.17 -45.05 -15.06
CA ILE A 520 20.13 -44.01 -15.27
C ILE A 520 19.89 -43.23 -13.97
N LEU A 521 19.59 -43.92 -12.86
CA LEU A 521 19.33 -43.26 -11.58
C LEU A 521 20.55 -42.49 -11.05
N GLY A 522 21.75 -43.08 -11.20
CA GLY A 522 22.99 -42.39 -10.82
C GLY A 522 23.25 -41.13 -11.65
N SER A 523 22.88 -41.11 -12.92
CA SER A 523 23.02 -39.92 -13.78
C SER A 523 21.92 -38.89 -13.48
N GLU A 524 20.67 -39.30 -13.20
CA GLU A 524 19.59 -38.39 -12.83
C GLU A 524 19.85 -37.70 -11.49
N GLU A 525 20.30 -38.42 -10.47
CA GLU A 525 20.65 -37.81 -9.18
C GLU A 525 21.79 -36.79 -9.29
N LYS A 526 22.85 -37.16 -10.00
CA LYS A 526 23.97 -36.24 -10.28
C LYS A 526 23.57 -35.04 -11.10
N LEU A 527 22.67 -35.23 -12.07
CA LEU A 527 22.11 -34.14 -12.87
C LEU A 527 21.36 -33.12 -12.00
N VAL A 528 20.46 -33.60 -11.14
CA VAL A 528 19.68 -32.72 -10.25
C VAL A 528 20.60 -31.95 -9.30
N ASP A 529 21.57 -32.61 -8.70
CA ASP A 529 22.54 -31.97 -7.80
C ASP A 529 23.39 -30.93 -8.51
N LEU A 530 23.83 -31.22 -9.75
CA LEU A 530 24.62 -30.29 -10.55
C LEU A 530 23.79 -29.08 -11.00
N GLU A 531 22.56 -29.30 -11.48
CA GLU A 531 21.66 -28.22 -11.85
C GLU A 531 21.33 -27.31 -10.65
N TYR A 532 21.16 -27.89 -9.45
CA TYR A 532 20.97 -27.13 -8.22
C TYR A 532 22.19 -26.27 -7.87
N LYS A 533 23.41 -26.79 -8.01
CA LYS A 533 24.65 -26.02 -7.79
C LYS A 533 24.78 -24.86 -8.77
N ILE A 534 24.60 -25.13 -10.06
CA ILE A 534 24.67 -24.09 -11.12
C ILE A 534 23.59 -23.04 -10.90
N PHE A 535 22.36 -23.43 -10.58
CA PHE A 535 21.29 -22.49 -10.26
C PHE A 535 21.66 -21.59 -9.08
N THR A 536 22.23 -22.16 -8.03
CA THR A 536 22.68 -21.40 -6.86
C THR A 536 23.83 -20.42 -7.20
N GLU A 537 24.77 -20.82 -8.07
CA GLU A 537 25.83 -19.95 -8.57
C GLU A 537 25.27 -18.77 -9.38
N ILE A 538 24.31 -19.03 -10.29
CA ILE A 538 23.64 -17.99 -11.06
C ILE A 538 22.94 -17.02 -10.10
N ARG A 539 22.15 -17.51 -9.13
CA ARG A 539 21.50 -16.68 -8.13
C ARG A 539 22.47 -15.80 -7.36
N ASN A 540 23.61 -16.34 -6.96
CA ASN A 540 24.66 -15.58 -6.26
C ASN A 540 25.30 -14.51 -7.16
N GLN A 541 25.46 -14.76 -8.47
CA GLN A 541 25.91 -13.75 -9.43
C GLN A 541 24.87 -12.63 -9.58
N LEU A 542 23.58 -12.97 -9.60
CA LEU A 542 22.50 -11.98 -9.63
C LEU A 542 22.46 -11.14 -8.35
N ALA A 543 22.73 -11.76 -7.20
CA ALA A 543 22.78 -11.06 -5.90
C ALA A 543 23.87 -9.96 -5.86
N GLN A 544 24.96 -10.08 -6.61
CA GLN A 544 25.99 -9.04 -6.74
C GLN A 544 25.51 -7.79 -7.48
N ASN A 545 24.40 -7.88 -8.20
CA ASN A 545 23.82 -6.80 -9.01
C ASN A 545 22.57 -6.16 -8.39
N ILE A 546 22.27 -6.46 -7.13
CA ILE A 546 21.04 -5.99 -6.43
C ILE A 546 20.89 -4.47 -6.52
N VAL A 547 21.95 -3.69 -6.27
CA VAL A 547 21.92 -2.22 -6.29
C VAL A 547 21.50 -1.67 -7.66
N ARG A 548 21.98 -2.27 -8.75
CA ARG A 548 21.63 -1.88 -10.12
C ARG A 548 20.13 -2.13 -10.36
N LEU A 549 19.67 -3.32 -10.00
CA LEU A 549 18.26 -3.73 -10.16
C LEU A 549 17.31 -2.87 -9.32
N GLN A 550 17.69 -2.52 -8.09
CA GLN A 550 16.89 -1.63 -7.23
C GLN A 550 16.79 -0.22 -7.81
N LYS A 551 17.89 0.36 -8.32
CA LYS A 551 17.86 1.67 -9.00
C LYS A 551 16.94 1.65 -10.23
N THR A 552 17.06 0.61 -11.04
CA THR A 552 16.21 0.41 -12.21
C THR A 552 14.73 0.31 -11.81
N ALA A 553 14.40 -0.46 -10.78
CA ALA A 553 13.04 -0.60 -10.27
C ALA A 553 12.47 0.74 -9.77
N ASP A 554 13.29 1.56 -9.10
CA ASP A 554 12.91 2.90 -8.64
C ASP A 554 12.58 3.85 -9.80
N ILE A 555 13.36 3.80 -10.90
CA ILE A 555 13.12 4.57 -12.12
C ILE A 555 11.81 4.13 -12.79
N ILE A 556 11.62 2.83 -12.96
CA ILE A 556 10.41 2.26 -13.58
C ILE A 556 9.16 2.61 -12.77
N SER A 557 9.22 2.51 -11.45
CA SER A 557 8.10 2.88 -10.57
C SER A 557 7.78 4.38 -10.65
N THR A 558 8.80 5.25 -10.82
CA THR A 558 8.62 6.70 -11.01
C THR A 558 7.93 7.01 -12.34
N LEU A 559 8.38 6.42 -13.44
CA LEU A 559 7.75 6.57 -14.76
C LEU A 559 6.29 6.10 -14.75
N ASP A 560 6.00 5.01 -14.06
CA ASP A 560 4.64 4.46 -13.94
C ASP A 560 3.70 5.40 -13.16
N VAL A 561 4.17 6.05 -12.09
CA VAL A 561 3.38 7.05 -11.36
C VAL A 561 3.11 8.28 -12.23
N LEU A 562 4.12 8.80 -12.94
CA LEU A 562 3.96 9.94 -13.86
C LEU A 562 2.96 9.62 -14.98
N ALA A 563 3.04 8.42 -15.56
CA ALA A 563 2.09 7.93 -16.55
C ALA A 563 0.67 7.76 -15.97
N SER A 564 0.56 7.35 -14.71
CA SER A 564 -0.71 7.27 -13.99
C SER A 564 -1.34 8.64 -13.81
N PHE A 565 -0.57 9.65 -13.35
CA PHE A 565 -1.05 11.01 -13.17
C PHE A 565 -1.50 11.65 -14.50
N SER A 566 -0.73 11.45 -15.57
CA SER A 566 -1.10 11.98 -16.90
C SER A 566 -2.37 11.35 -17.45
N THR A 567 -2.58 10.06 -17.22
CA THR A 567 -3.81 9.35 -17.62
C THR A 567 -5.02 9.88 -16.87
N VAL A 568 -4.92 10.03 -15.55
CA VAL A 568 -6.00 10.61 -14.74
C VAL A 568 -6.28 12.05 -15.16
N ALA A 569 -5.23 12.83 -15.46
CA ALA A 569 -5.36 14.22 -15.90
C ALA A 569 -6.12 14.35 -17.22
N GLU A 570 -5.94 13.40 -18.14
CA GLU A 570 -6.70 13.35 -19.40
C GLU A 570 -8.13 12.85 -19.17
N ASP A 571 -8.29 11.69 -18.53
CA ASP A 571 -9.59 11.04 -18.31
C ASP A 571 -10.58 11.96 -17.57
N MET A 572 -10.08 12.76 -16.61
CA MET A 572 -10.88 13.59 -15.71
C MET A 572 -10.80 15.09 -16.03
N ASN A 573 -10.16 15.49 -17.12
CA ASN A 573 -9.95 16.90 -17.51
C ASN A 573 -9.35 17.74 -16.38
N TYR A 574 -8.24 17.27 -15.78
CA TYR A 574 -7.50 18.02 -14.77
C TYR A 574 -6.48 18.96 -15.43
N VAL A 575 -6.19 20.06 -14.75
CA VAL A 575 -5.27 21.11 -15.22
C VAL A 575 -3.96 21.08 -14.46
N CYS A 576 -2.89 21.55 -15.11
CA CYS A 576 -1.60 21.75 -14.46
C CYS A 576 -1.69 22.92 -13.46
N PRO A 577 -1.44 22.72 -12.16
CA PRO A 577 -1.41 23.81 -11.21
C PRO A 577 -0.09 24.60 -11.33
N ILE A 578 -0.16 25.90 -11.05
CA ILE A 578 1.03 26.74 -10.82
C ILE A 578 1.41 26.59 -9.35
N VAL A 579 2.60 26.06 -9.07
CA VAL A 579 3.07 25.87 -7.69
C VAL A 579 4.25 26.81 -7.41
N ASP A 580 4.12 27.65 -6.39
CA ASP A 580 5.11 28.65 -6.01
C ASP A 580 5.21 28.83 -4.48
N ASN A 581 6.06 29.80 -4.03
CA ASN A 581 6.23 30.14 -2.62
C ASN A 581 5.42 31.39 -2.21
N SER A 582 4.42 31.82 -3.01
CA SER A 582 3.64 33.04 -2.71
C SER A 582 2.79 32.91 -1.43
N GLY A 583 2.45 31.69 -1.04
CA GLY A 583 1.51 31.41 0.06
C GLY A 583 0.04 31.69 -0.31
N GLU A 584 -0.26 31.89 -1.59
CA GLU A 584 -1.59 32.15 -2.13
C GLU A 584 -2.21 30.83 -2.62
N ILE A 585 -3.51 30.61 -2.38
CA ILE A 585 -4.31 29.52 -2.93
C ILE A 585 -5.42 30.16 -3.75
N ASP A 586 -5.34 30.11 -5.07
CA ASP A 586 -6.37 30.57 -6.01
C ASP A 586 -6.82 29.43 -6.91
N ILE A 587 -8.02 28.95 -6.68
CA ILE A 587 -8.63 27.81 -7.40
C ILE A 587 -9.91 28.31 -8.07
N LYS A 588 -10.04 28.12 -9.39
CA LYS A 588 -11.26 28.42 -10.14
C LYS A 588 -11.91 27.10 -10.57
N ASP A 589 -13.23 27.05 -10.42
CA ASP A 589 -14.04 25.87 -10.73
C ASP A 589 -13.48 24.58 -10.13
N GLY A 590 -13.04 24.64 -8.89
CA GLY A 590 -12.52 23.48 -8.18
C GLY A 590 -13.60 22.40 -8.02
N ARG A 591 -13.22 21.13 -8.18
CA ARG A 591 -14.07 19.95 -8.05
C ARG A 591 -13.47 18.97 -7.05
N HIS A 592 -14.32 18.18 -6.38
CA HIS A 592 -13.85 17.18 -5.43
C HIS A 592 -13.46 15.88 -6.18
N PRO A 593 -12.16 15.48 -6.22
CA PRO A 593 -11.69 14.42 -7.10
C PRO A 593 -12.41 13.07 -6.89
N VAL A 594 -12.72 12.74 -5.65
CA VAL A 594 -13.37 11.46 -5.30
C VAL A 594 -14.86 11.50 -5.62
N ILE A 595 -15.56 12.56 -5.19
CA ILE A 595 -17.01 12.66 -5.37
C ILE A 595 -17.35 12.81 -6.85
N GLU A 596 -16.60 13.62 -7.60
CA GLU A 596 -16.76 13.77 -9.05
C GLU A 596 -16.70 12.41 -9.78
N LYS A 597 -15.79 11.53 -9.37
CA LYS A 597 -15.66 10.18 -9.95
C LYS A 597 -16.76 9.21 -9.50
N MET A 598 -17.45 9.47 -8.38
CA MET A 598 -18.49 8.61 -7.84
C MET A 598 -19.91 8.96 -8.32
N ILE A 599 -20.13 10.19 -8.73
CA ILE A 599 -21.43 10.65 -9.24
C ILE A 599 -21.44 10.68 -10.78
N ASP A 600 -22.62 10.80 -11.37
CA ASP A 600 -22.75 10.90 -12.83
C ASP A 600 -22.03 12.14 -13.37
N THR A 601 -21.38 11.98 -14.50
CA THR A 601 -20.59 13.03 -15.17
C THR A 601 -21.43 14.30 -15.38
N GLY A 602 -20.89 15.46 -14.96
CA GLY A 602 -21.53 16.77 -15.15
C GLY A 602 -22.51 17.21 -14.07
N THR A 603 -22.72 16.40 -13.01
CA THR A 603 -23.62 16.75 -11.90
C THR A 603 -22.93 17.43 -10.72
N PHE A 604 -21.59 17.43 -10.68
CA PHE A 604 -20.83 18.10 -9.62
C PHE A 604 -20.81 19.62 -9.83
N VAL A 605 -21.10 20.37 -8.76
CA VAL A 605 -21.07 21.85 -8.79
C VAL A 605 -19.70 22.33 -8.38
N ALA A 606 -18.97 22.90 -9.32
CA ALA A 606 -17.64 23.44 -9.13
C ALA A 606 -17.64 24.73 -8.31
N ASN A 607 -16.60 24.99 -7.50
CA ASN A 607 -16.50 26.13 -6.62
C ASN A 607 -15.13 26.80 -6.69
N ASP A 608 -15.12 28.13 -6.58
CA ASP A 608 -13.90 28.93 -6.49
C ASP A 608 -13.40 28.99 -5.05
N THR A 609 -12.09 29.15 -4.89
CA THR A 609 -11.44 29.36 -3.59
C THR A 609 -10.33 30.38 -3.74
N TYR A 610 -10.30 31.35 -2.84
CA TYR A 610 -9.19 32.30 -2.73
C TYR A 610 -8.78 32.46 -1.27
N LEU A 611 -7.51 32.18 -0.97
CA LEU A 611 -6.90 32.35 0.34
C LEU A 611 -5.48 32.91 0.16
N ASN A 612 -5.10 33.86 1.00
CA ASN A 612 -3.75 34.41 1.04
C ASN A 612 -3.33 34.69 2.49
N LYS A 613 -2.11 35.21 2.68
CA LYS A 613 -1.56 35.54 4.01
C LYS A 613 -2.01 36.92 4.55
N ASP A 614 -2.68 37.71 3.73
CA ASP A 614 -2.98 39.11 4.02
C ASP A 614 -4.47 39.40 4.16
N SER A 615 -5.18 39.59 3.06
CA SER A 615 -6.55 40.07 3.02
C SER A 615 -7.62 38.99 3.17
N ASP A 616 -7.29 37.74 2.81
CA ASP A 616 -8.24 36.62 2.71
C ASP A 616 -7.65 35.37 3.38
N ARG A 617 -7.33 35.52 4.66
CA ARG A 617 -6.63 34.49 5.46
C ARG A 617 -7.60 33.46 6.00
N LEU A 618 -8.77 33.88 6.43
CA LEU A 618 -9.78 33.02 7.01
C LEU A 618 -11.14 33.24 6.34
N SER A 619 -11.70 32.17 5.78
CA SER A 619 -13.05 32.17 5.19
C SER A 619 -14.05 31.53 6.16
N ILE A 620 -14.99 32.30 6.68
CA ILE A 620 -16.14 31.82 7.46
C ILE A 620 -17.24 31.41 6.50
N ILE A 621 -17.62 30.13 6.51
CA ILE A 621 -18.58 29.53 5.58
C ILE A 621 -19.86 29.16 6.35
N THR A 622 -20.93 29.91 6.11
CA THR A 622 -22.25 29.67 6.72
C THR A 622 -23.20 28.89 5.80
N GLY A 623 -24.20 28.26 6.39
CA GLY A 623 -25.20 27.49 5.66
C GLY A 623 -25.54 26.13 6.28
N PRO A 624 -26.55 25.40 5.78
CA PRO A 624 -26.95 24.12 6.36
C PRO A 624 -25.97 22.97 6.10
N ASN A 625 -25.97 21.95 6.95
CA ASN A 625 -24.99 20.86 6.90
C ASN A 625 -25.03 20.01 5.63
N MET A 626 -26.21 19.79 5.06
CA MET A 626 -26.35 18.97 3.84
C MET A 626 -26.04 19.72 2.54
N ALA A 627 -25.67 20.99 2.64
CA ALA A 627 -25.49 21.84 1.46
C ALA A 627 -24.08 21.70 0.82
N GLY A 628 -23.16 20.95 1.43
CA GLY A 628 -21.86 20.62 0.84
C GLY A 628 -20.64 21.40 1.38
N LYS A 629 -20.77 22.11 2.53
CA LYS A 629 -19.63 22.84 3.16
C LYS A 629 -18.40 21.97 3.38
N SER A 630 -18.56 20.84 4.08
CA SER A 630 -17.47 19.92 4.39
C SER A 630 -16.84 19.32 3.13
N THR A 631 -17.64 19.03 2.11
CA THR A 631 -17.17 18.57 0.79
C THR A 631 -16.29 19.62 0.13
N TYR A 632 -16.71 20.88 0.13
CA TYR A 632 -15.96 22.00 -0.43
C TYR A 632 -14.60 22.20 0.29
N MET A 633 -14.60 22.17 1.60
CA MET A 633 -13.34 22.34 2.36
C MET A 633 -12.36 21.18 2.12
N ARG A 634 -12.86 19.94 2.11
CA ARG A 634 -12.02 18.76 1.76
C ARG A 634 -11.48 18.83 0.34
N GLN A 635 -12.28 19.31 -0.61
CA GLN A 635 -11.87 19.56 -2.00
C GLN A 635 -10.64 20.47 -2.06
N VAL A 636 -10.62 21.58 -1.31
CA VAL A 636 -9.49 22.53 -1.31
C VAL A 636 -8.23 21.85 -0.76
N ALA A 637 -8.33 21.10 0.33
CA ALA A 637 -7.20 20.35 0.88
C ALA A 637 -6.67 19.28 -0.09
N LEU A 638 -7.56 18.53 -0.75
CA LEU A 638 -7.17 17.50 -1.72
C LEU A 638 -6.50 18.12 -2.96
N ILE A 639 -7.01 19.24 -3.47
CA ILE A 639 -6.40 19.97 -4.60
C ILE A 639 -4.99 20.45 -4.21
N THR A 640 -4.83 21.04 -3.02
CA THR A 640 -3.53 21.48 -2.51
C THR A 640 -2.55 20.30 -2.39
N LEU A 641 -2.98 19.18 -1.83
CA LEU A 641 -2.17 17.98 -1.70
C LEU A 641 -1.79 17.41 -3.07
N MET A 642 -2.75 17.32 -4.00
CA MET A 642 -2.51 16.84 -5.36
C MET A 642 -1.46 17.69 -6.08
N ALA A 643 -1.52 19.02 -5.95
CA ALA A 643 -0.52 19.91 -6.51
C ALA A 643 0.89 19.61 -5.95
N GLN A 644 1.02 19.41 -4.63
CA GLN A 644 2.31 19.19 -3.98
C GLN A 644 2.88 17.76 -4.14
N ILE A 645 2.10 16.79 -4.61
CA ILE A 645 2.66 15.50 -5.05
C ILE A 645 3.10 15.51 -6.51
N GLY A 646 2.89 16.61 -7.24
CA GLY A 646 3.18 16.75 -8.66
C GLY A 646 2.10 16.18 -9.58
N SER A 647 0.84 16.13 -9.12
CA SER A 647 -0.33 15.71 -9.91
C SER A 647 -1.09 16.92 -10.43
N PHE A 648 -1.73 16.77 -11.58
CA PHE A 648 -2.73 17.72 -12.05
C PHE A 648 -3.96 17.71 -11.15
N VAL A 649 -4.73 18.80 -11.15
CA VAL A 649 -5.79 19.07 -10.20
C VAL A 649 -7.15 19.28 -10.87
N PRO A 650 -8.26 18.89 -10.21
CA PRO A 650 -9.62 19.05 -10.70
C PRO A 650 -10.12 20.51 -10.60
N ALA A 651 -9.69 21.34 -11.51
CA ALA A 651 -10.04 22.76 -11.57
C ALA A 651 -10.01 23.26 -13.03
N SER A 652 -10.48 24.49 -13.30
CA SER A 652 -10.24 25.20 -14.57
C SER A 652 -8.94 26.00 -14.52
N TYR A 653 -8.55 26.44 -13.32
CA TYR A 653 -7.28 27.10 -13.01
C TYR A 653 -6.93 26.85 -11.54
N ALA A 654 -5.65 26.66 -11.25
CA ALA A 654 -5.16 26.57 -9.89
C ALA A 654 -3.76 27.18 -9.75
N LYS A 655 -3.61 28.08 -8.76
CA LYS A 655 -2.33 28.58 -8.28
C LYS A 655 -2.22 28.21 -6.80
N ILE A 656 -1.20 27.46 -6.44
CA ILE A 656 -1.03 26.88 -5.10
C ILE A 656 0.32 27.32 -4.55
N GLY A 657 0.32 28.24 -3.61
CA GLY A 657 1.48 28.53 -2.77
C GLY A 657 1.70 27.36 -1.81
N VAL A 658 2.95 26.87 -1.74
CA VAL A 658 3.31 25.71 -0.94
C VAL A 658 2.79 25.79 0.50
N VAL A 659 2.20 24.70 0.96
CA VAL A 659 1.62 24.50 2.29
C VAL A 659 2.50 23.52 3.05
N ASP A 660 2.90 23.88 4.26
CA ASP A 660 3.77 23.04 5.11
C ASP A 660 3.01 21.96 5.86
N LYS A 661 1.76 22.25 6.28
CA LYS A 661 0.91 21.32 7.05
C LYS A 661 -0.54 21.48 6.62
N ILE A 662 -1.27 20.38 6.54
CA ILE A 662 -2.74 20.39 6.39
C ILE A 662 -3.35 19.82 7.66
N PHE A 663 -4.14 20.64 8.36
CA PHE A 663 -4.93 20.24 9.51
C PHE A 663 -6.40 20.18 9.16
N THR A 664 -7.08 19.14 9.66
CA THR A 664 -8.50 18.98 9.44
C THR A 664 -9.23 18.62 10.75
N ARG A 665 -10.26 19.36 11.06
CA ARG A 665 -11.26 19.00 12.06
C ARG A 665 -12.61 18.96 11.38
N VAL A 666 -13.06 17.76 10.99
CA VAL A 666 -14.31 17.56 10.21
C VAL A 666 -15.14 16.46 10.88
N GLY A 667 -16.34 16.82 11.35
CA GLY A 667 -17.33 15.91 11.91
C GLY A 667 -16.90 15.18 13.21
N ALA A 668 -17.84 14.84 14.08
CA ALA A 668 -17.58 13.95 15.20
C ALA A 668 -17.71 12.50 14.69
N SER A 669 -16.60 11.73 14.64
CA SER A 669 -16.72 10.29 14.74
C SER A 669 -16.90 9.97 16.21
N ASP A 670 -18.03 9.36 16.58
CA ASP A 670 -18.19 8.76 17.91
C ASP A 670 -17.17 7.63 18.05
N ASP A 671 -15.99 7.97 18.54
CA ASP A 671 -15.00 6.97 18.93
C ASP A 671 -15.30 6.52 20.35
N LEU A 672 -16.34 5.69 20.48
CA LEU A 672 -16.76 5.08 21.74
C LEU A 672 -15.63 4.28 22.41
N SER A 673 -14.61 3.89 21.64
CA SER A 673 -13.47 3.11 22.13
C SER A 673 -12.54 3.90 23.07
N MET A 674 -12.52 5.23 22.97
CA MET A 674 -11.66 6.11 23.76
C MET A 674 -12.25 6.45 25.13
N GLY A 675 -13.55 6.21 25.36
CA GLY A 675 -14.23 6.57 26.61
C GLY A 675 -14.23 8.08 26.94
N GLN A 676 -13.84 8.93 25.97
CA GLN A 676 -13.80 10.37 26.10
C GLN A 676 -15.05 10.99 25.46
N SER A 677 -15.50 12.12 26.02
CA SER A 677 -16.57 12.90 25.43
C SER A 677 -16.15 13.39 24.03
N THR A 678 -17.06 13.33 23.05
CA THR A 678 -16.85 13.89 21.70
C THR A 678 -16.34 15.33 21.72
N PHE A 679 -16.82 16.13 22.69
CA PHE A 679 -16.34 17.49 22.90
C PHE A 679 -14.88 17.56 23.39
N MET A 680 -14.45 16.64 24.26
CA MET A 680 -13.04 16.59 24.72
C MET A 680 -12.09 16.24 23.57
N VAL A 681 -12.46 15.27 22.74
CA VAL A 681 -11.68 14.90 21.53
C VAL A 681 -11.60 16.10 20.59
N GLU A 682 -12.72 16.80 20.34
CA GLU A 682 -12.75 18.02 19.54
C GLU A 682 -11.78 19.09 20.08
N MET A 683 -11.81 19.35 21.37
CA MET A 683 -10.93 20.35 21.98
C MET A 683 -9.45 19.95 21.94
N MET A 684 -9.14 18.68 22.06
CA MET A 684 -7.76 18.18 21.90
C MET A 684 -7.25 18.37 20.47
N GLU A 685 -8.06 18.08 19.44
CA GLU A 685 -7.71 18.29 18.04
C GLU A 685 -7.51 19.78 17.76
N VAL A 686 -8.42 20.66 18.23
CA VAL A 686 -8.28 22.11 18.09
C VAL A 686 -7.02 22.62 18.82
N ALA A 687 -6.75 22.14 20.03
CA ALA A 687 -5.54 22.54 20.77
C ALA A 687 -4.24 22.14 20.03
N ASN A 688 -4.23 20.96 19.40
CA ASN A 688 -3.10 20.53 18.57
C ASN A 688 -2.91 21.48 17.36
N ILE A 689 -3.99 21.79 16.66
CA ILE A 689 -3.98 22.72 15.51
C ILE A 689 -3.41 24.08 15.94
N LEU A 690 -3.91 24.66 17.04
CA LEU A 690 -3.49 25.99 17.50
C LEU A 690 -2.03 26.04 17.97
N LYS A 691 -1.44 24.90 18.36
CA LYS A 691 -0.03 24.81 18.76
C LYS A 691 0.92 24.62 17.56
N GLU A 692 0.48 23.88 16.55
CA GLU A 692 1.36 23.37 15.48
C GLU A 692 1.18 24.10 14.16
N ALA A 693 0.06 24.81 13.95
CA ALA A 693 -0.19 25.52 12.70
C ALA A 693 0.73 26.76 12.55
N THR A 694 1.19 26.97 11.33
CA THR A 694 2.04 28.11 10.93
C THR A 694 1.31 28.99 9.91
N SER A 695 1.87 30.14 9.57
CA SER A 695 1.34 31.00 8.51
C SER A 695 1.33 30.35 7.11
N ASN A 696 2.09 29.26 6.92
CA ASN A 696 2.10 28.47 5.69
C ASN A 696 1.07 27.35 5.70
N SER A 697 0.49 27.03 6.86
CA SER A 697 -0.45 25.89 6.99
C SER A 697 -1.81 26.17 6.36
N LEU A 698 -2.50 25.09 5.97
CA LEU A 698 -3.91 25.09 5.59
C LEU A 698 -4.72 24.39 6.67
N VAL A 699 -5.68 25.10 7.25
CA VAL A 699 -6.51 24.62 8.35
C VAL A 699 -7.97 24.50 7.90
N ILE A 700 -8.58 23.36 8.17
CA ILE A 700 -10.00 23.10 7.89
C ILE A 700 -10.73 22.81 9.20
N LEU A 701 -11.65 23.68 9.56
CA LEU A 701 -12.46 23.59 10.78
C LEU A 701 -13.94 23.48 10.44
N ASP A 702 -14.56 22.39 10.83
CA ASP A 702 -15.99 22.15 10.57
C ASP A 702 -16.75 22.04 11.90
N GLU A 703 -17.62 23.00 12.13
CA GLU A 703 -18.60 23.04 13.23
C GLU A 703 -17.98 22.96 14.64
N ILE A 704 -16.99 23.79 14.92
CA ILE A 704 -16.35 23.89 16.24
C ILE A 704 -17.34 24.39 17.30
N GLY A 705 -17.33 23.76 18.48
CA GLY A 705 -18.13 24.14 19.64
C GLY A 705 -19.52 23.51 19.71
N ARG A 706 -19.81 22.49 18.88
CA ARG A 706 -21.14 21.83 18.83
C ARG A 706 -21.43 20.92 20.03
N GLY A 707 -20.39 20.40 20.67
CA GLY A 707 -20.50 19.43 21.75
C GLY A 707 -20.84 20.01 23.14
N THR A 708 -21.11 21.32 23.25
CA THR A 708 -21.38 22.03 24.53
C THR A 708 -22.57 23.01 24.41
N SER A 709 -22.81 23.85 25.44
CA SER A 709 -23.85 24.85 25.38
C SER A 709 -23.60 25.85 24.24
N THR A 710 -24.68 26.41 23.66
CA THR A 710 -24.55 27.32 22.49
C THR A 710 -23.64 28.53 22.78
N TYR A 711 -23.73 29.11 23.98
CA TYR A 711 -22.94 30.29 24.35
C TYR A 711 -21.48 29.94 24.57
N ASP A 712 -21.16 28.80 25.22
CA ASP A 712 -19.79 28.36 25.41
C ASP A 712 -19.15 27.97 24.05
N GLY A 713 -19.91 27.23 23.21
CA GLY A 713 -19.48 26.84 21.88
C GLY A 713 -19.17 28.04 20.97
N LEU A 714 -20.06 29.04 20.95
CA LEU A 714 -19.84 30.29 20.23
C LEU A 714 -18.60 31.05 20.74
N SER A 715 -18.45 31.15 22.08
CA SER A 715 -17.29 31.86 22.69
C SER A 715 -15.97 31.21 22.33
N ILE A 716 -15.92 29.86 22.34
CA ILE A 716 -14.73 29.10 21.93
C ILE A 716 -14.44 29.30 20.44
N ALA A 717 -15.48 29.16 19.59
CA ALA A 717 -15.33 29.33 18.14
C ALA A 717 -14.83 30.74 17.79
N TRP A 718 -15.34 31.77 18.46
CA TRP A 718 -14.93 33.14 18.30
C TRP A 718 -13.44 33.35 18.65
N ALA A 719 -13.04 32.89 19.85
CA ALA A 719 -11.66 32.98 20.30
C ALA A 719 -10.67 32.18 19.41
N VAL A 720 -11.09 31.03 18.87
CA VAL A 720 -10.30 30.24 17.91
C VAL A 720 -10.09 31.02 16.62
N VAL A 721 -11.12 31.67 16.07
CA VAL A 721 -10.99 32.51 14.87
C VAL A 721 -10.04 33.68 15.12
N GLU A 722 -10.18 34.38 16.27
CA GLU A 722 -9.25 35.49 16.63
C GLU A 722 -7.81 35.01 16.71
N HIS A 723 -7.55 33.86 17.37
CA HIS A 723 -6.21 33.31 17.52
C HIS A 723 -5.58 32.91 16.19
N ILE A 724 -6.34 32.22 15.34
CA ILE A 724 -5.82 31.75 14.03
C ILE A 724 -5.57 32.93 13.09
N THR A 725 -6.40 33.95 13.13
CA THR A 725 -6.28 35.14 12.27
C THR A 725 -5.12 36.03 12.67
N ASP A 726 -4.69 36.00 13.94
CA ASP A 726 -3.59 36.82 14.46
C ASP A 726 -2.25 36.38 13.83
N LYS A 727 -1.61 37.24 13.06
CA LYS A 727 -0.34 36.99 12.36
C LYS A 727 0.83 36.68 13.31
N GLU A 728 0.77 37.20 14.53
CA GLU A 728 1.85 37.03 15.53
C GLU A 728 1.71 35.65 16.25
N LYS A 729 0.50 35.09 16.27
CA LYS A 729 0.22 33.79 16.95
C LYS A 729 0.21 32.61 15.98
N CYS A 730 -0.51 32.74 14.88
CA CYS A 730 -0.71 31.64 13.93
C CYS A 730 -0.67 32.12 12.47
N GLY A 731 -1.63 32.94 12.04
CA GLY A 731 -1.71 33.47 10.67
C GLY A 731 -2.02 32.45 9.58
N ALA A 732 -2.53 31.28 9.91
CA ALA A 732 -2.77 30.18 8.98
C ALA A 732 -3.92 30.47 8.00
N LYS A 733 -3.79 29.97 6.76
CA LYS A 733 -4.90 29.96 5.79
C LYS A 733 -5.98 29.00 6.27
N THR A 734 -7.21 29.48 6.46
CA THR A 734 -8.25 28.72 7.16
C THR A 734 -9.60 28.75 6.43
N LEU A 735 -10.21 27.58 6.30
CA LEU A 735 -11.61 27.42 5.93
C LEU A 735 -12.38 27.00 7.19
N PHE A 736 -13.32 27.83 7.63
CA PHE A 736 -14.09 27.65 8.87
C PHE A 736 -15.58 27.53 8.56
N ALA A 737 -16.11 26.31 8.56
CA ALA A 737 -17.55 26.10 8.41
C ALA A 737 -18.26 26.16 9.78
N THR A 738 -19.34 26.89 9.83
CA THR A 738 -20.09 27.09 11.08
C THR A 738 -21.58 27.27 10.83
N HIS A 739 -22.37 27.02 11.86
CA HIS A 739 -23.78 27.38 11.95
C HIS A 739 -24.05 28.55 12.90
N TYR A 740 -22.97 29.09 13.53
CA TYR A 740 -23.05 30.30 14.35
C TYR A 740 -23.02 31.52 13.42
N HIS A 741 -24.18 32.13 13.19
CA HIS A 741 -24.27 33.32 12.31
C HIS A 741 -23.57 34.54 12.90
N GLU A 742 -23.45 34.57 14.21
CA GLU A 742 -22.82 35.67 14.97
C GLU A 742 -21.32 35.80 14.57
N LEU A 743 -20.66 34.70 14.15
CA LEU A 743 -19.26 34.76 13.70
C LEU A 743 -19.07 35.60 12.43
N THR A 744 -20.13 35.83 11.66
CA THR A 744 -20.06 36.69 10.45
C THR A 744 -19.71 38.15 10.78
N GLU A 745 -19.94 38.60 12.01
CA GLU A 745 -19.53 39.95 12.46
C GLU A 745 -17.99 40.14 12.45
N LEU A 746 -17.23 39.02 12.52
CA LEU A 746 -15.77 39.07 12.57
C LEU A 746 -15.14 39.66 11.31
N GLU A 747 -15.76 39.57 10.14
CA GLU A 747 -15.28 40.21 8.91
C GLU A 747 -15.09 41.74 9.07
N SER A 748 -15.97 42.38 9.84
CA SER A 748 -15.89 43.81 10.10
C SER A 748 -14.90 44.20 11.22
N LYS A 749 -14.50 43.19 12.05
CA LYS A 749 -13.69 43.41 13.25
C LYS A 749 -12.22 42.99 13.08
N LEU A 750 -11.96 42.00 12.21
CA LEU A 750 -10.65 41.37 12.02
C LEU A 750 -10.18 41.51 10.57
N GLU A 751 -8.96 41.91 10.37
CA GLU A 751 -8.32 41.94 9.06
C GLU A 751 -8.01 40.51 8.61
N GLY A 752 -8.32 40.18 7.35
CA GLY A 752 -8.06 38.85 6.76
C GLY A 752 -9.18 37.85 6.96
N VAL A 753 -10.31 38.23 7.55
CA VAL A 753 -11.52 37.41 7.63
C VAL A 753 -12.50 37.78 6.51
N LYS A 754 -13.05 36.79 5.83
CA LYS A 754 -14.08 36.92 4.81
C LYS A 754 -15.23 35.98 5.05
N ASN A 755 -16.45 36.47 4.80
CA ASN A 755 -17.67 35.69 4.91
C ASN A 755 -18.08 35.10 3.56
N TYR A 756 -18.49 33.84 3.61
CA TYR A 756 -19.07 33.11 2.49
C TYR A 756 -20.32 32.36 2.95
N SER A 757 -21.21 32.09 2.03
CA SER A 757 -22.41 31.27 2.28
C SER A 757 -22.68 30.34 1.11
N ILE A 758 -23.53 29.33 1.35
CA ILE A 758 -23.97 28.43 0.28
C ILE A 758 -25.22 29.05 -0.38
N ALA A 759 -25.18 29.18 -1.70
CA ALA A 759 -26.26 29.67 -2.49
C ALA A 759 -27.50 28.75 -2.37
N VAL A 760 -28.64 29.36 -2.11
CA VAL A 760 -29.92 28.70 -1.92
C VAL A 760 -30.90 29.30 -2.89
N LYS A 761 -31.76 28.49 -3.52
CA LYS A 761 -32.88 28.94 -4.37
C LYS A 761 -34.19 28.52 -3.72
N GLU A 762 -35.01 29.49 -3.40
CA GLU A 762 -36.35 29.25 -2.91
C GLU A 762 -37.31 29.00 -4.08
N LYS A 763 -38.07 27.93 -4.01
CA LYS A 763 -39.13 27.59 -4.96
C LYS A 763 -40.45 27.33 -4.21
N GLY A 764 -41.17 28.40 -3.91
CA GLY A 764 -42.37 28.35 -3.06
C GLY A 764 -42.01 27.98 -1.60
N GLU A 765 -42.60 26.90 -1.09
CA GLU A 765 -42.26 26.36 0.23
C GLU A 765 -41.03 25.42 0.28
N ASP A 766 -40.46 25.13 -0.88
CA ASP A 766 -39.29 24.23 -0.98
C ASP A 766 -38.00 25.02 -1.23
N ILE A 767 -36.91 24.50 -0.69
CA ILE A 767 -35.56 25.08 -0.80
C ILE A 767 -34.66 24.11 -1.58
N ILE A 768 -33.98 24.63 -2.58
CA ILE A 768 -32.99 23.91 -3.38
C ILE A 768 -31.61 24.44 -3.03
N PHE A 769 -30.75 23.60 -2.49
CA PHE A 769 -29.33 23.93 -2.24
C PHE A 769 -28.57 23.85 -3.56
N LEU A 770 -28.05 24.99 -4.02
CA LEU A 770 -27.30 25.07 -5.29
C LEU A 770 -25.87 24.54 -5.16
N ARG A 771 -25.38 24.27 -3.92
CA ARG A 771 -24.03 23.80 -3.62
C ARG A 771 -22.91 24.74 -4.12
N LYS A 772 -23.24 25.98 -4.47
CA LYS A 772 -22.30 27.02 -4.88
C LYS A 772 -21.96 27.91 -3.70
N ILE A 773 -20.68 28.11 -3.43
CA ILE A 773 -20.17 29.05 -2.43
C ILE A 773 -20.16 30.44 -3.02
N ILE A 774 -20.76 31.39 -2.33
CA ILE A 774 -20.86 32.80 -2.74
C ILE A 774 -20.36 33.72 -1.63
N PRO A 775 -19.80 34.90 -1.96
CA PRO A 775 -19.42 35.89 -0.97
C PRO A 775 -20.61 36.37 -0.14
N GLY A 776 -20.35 36.69 1.13
CA GLY A 776 -21.34 37.20 2.09
C GLY A 776 -21.87 36.12 3.02
N GLY A 777 -22.28 36.53 4.20
CA GLY A 777 -22.92 35.67 5.22
C GLY A 777 -24.43 35.52 4.96
N THR A 778 -25.06 34.46 5.50
CA THR A 778 -26.51 34.32 5.56
C THR A 778 -26.97 34.28 7.02
N ASP A 779 -28.02 34.98 7.33
CA ASP A 779 -28.67 35.02 8.66
C ASP A 779 -29.81 33.99 8.76
N GLU A 780 -30.10 33.25 7.69
CA GLU A 780 -31.25 32.34 7.65
C GLU A 780 -30.89 30.92 8.12
N SER A 781 -31.72 30.41 9.01
CA SER A 781 -31.62 29.04 9.51
C SER A 781 -32.47 28.08 8.67
N TYR A 782 -31.89 27.10 8.02
CA TYR A 782 -32.58 26.13 7.16
C TYR A 782 -32.83 24.78 7.82
N GLY A 783 -32.55 24.61 9.14
CA GLY A 783 -32.66 23.33 9.84
C GLY A 783 -34.02 22.66 9.74
N ILE A 784 -35.12 23.43 9.81
CA ILE A 784 -36.49 22.89 9.70
C ILE A 784 -36.78 22.42 8.26
N HIS A 785 -36.25 23.08 7.25
CA HIS A 785 -36.37 22.65 5.86
C HIS A 785 -35.60 21.34 5.60
N VAL A 786 -34.45 21.21 6.17
CA VAL A 786 -33.65 19.94 6.11
C VAL A 786 -34.42 18.80 6.80
N ALA A 787 -35.04 19.06 7.94
CA ALA A 787 -35.92 18.09 8.61
C ALA A 787 -37.08 17.64 7.72
N LYS A 788 -37.71 18.58 6.98
CA LYS A 788 -38.78 18.28 6.00
C LYS A 788 -38.23 17.36 4.87
N LEU A 789 -37.07 17.68 4.31
CA LEU A 789 -36.41 16.87 3.27
C LEU A 789 -36.02 15.48 3.75
N ALA A 790 -35.65 15.36 5.01
CA ALA A 790 -35.31 14.08 5.66
C ALA A 790 -36.54 13.20 5.98
N GLY A 791 -37.74 13.68 5.71
CA GLY A 791 -39.00 12.93 5.93
C GLY A 791 -39.57 13.02 7.33
N VAL A 792 -39.16 14.01 8.15
CA VAL A 792 -39.77 14.25 9.45
C VAL A 792 -41.27 14.56 9.25
N PRO A 793 -42.23 13.97 10.05
CA PRO A 793 -43.66 14.14 9.86
C PRO A 793 -44.07 15.58 9.84
N GLN A 794 -44.98 15.94 8.89
CA GLN A 794 -45.45 17.31 8.66
C GLN A 794 -45.97 18.04 9.90
N PRO A 795 -46.70 17.38 10.84
CA PRO A 795 -47.12 18.04 12.09
C PRO A 795 -45.96 18.55 12.94
N VAL A 796 -44.84 17.78 12.97
CA VAL A 796 -43.61 18.15 13.71
C VAL A 796 -42.96 19.36 13.03
N VAL A 797 -42.84 19.34 11.72
CA VAL A 797 -42.24 20.42 10.91
C VAL A 797 -43.07 21.72 11.07
N LYS A 798 -44.38 21.65 11.00
CA LYS A 798 -45.26 22.80 11.23
C LYS A 798 -45.07 23.37 12.64
N ARG A 799 -45.07 22.49 13.65
CA ARG A 799 -44.91 22.90 15.04
C ARG A 799 -43.51 23.53 15.29
N SER A 800 -42.48 22.99 14.68
CA SER A 800 -41.12 23.56 14.77
C SER A 800 -41.05 24.99 14.20
N ASN A 801 -41.70 25.24 13.07
CA ASN A 801 -41.82 26.59 12.49
C ASN A 801 -42.57 27.57 13.43
N GLU A 802 -43.65 27.13 14.07
CA GLU A 802 -44.40 27.96 15.06
C GLU A 802 -43.51 28.32 16.26
N ILE A 803 -42.74 27.35 16.77
CA ILE A 803 -41.85 27.57 17.92
C ILE A 803 -40.74 28.56 17.53
N LEU A 804 -40.12 28.38 16.34
CA LEU A 804 -39.08 29.27 15.83
C LEU A 804 -39.56 30.72 15.72
N ARG A 805 -40.76 30.94 15.13
CA ARG A 805 -41.38 32.27 15.03
C ARG A 805 -41.62 32.90 16.39
N ARG A 806 -42.09 32.15 17.40
CA ARG A 806 -42.28 32.66 18.78
C ARG A 806 -40.94 33.06 19.41
N LYS A 807 -39.90 32.28 19.25
CA LYS A 807 -38.54 32.59 19.81
C LYS A 807 -37.91 33.80 19.15
N SER A 808 -38.03 33.97 17.83
CA SER A 808 -37.51 35.16 17.12
C SER A 808 -38.23 36.44 17.52
N MET A 809 -39.51 36.38 17.89
CA MET A 809 -40.26 37.54 18.46
C MET A 809 -39.82 37.88 19.89
N LEU A 810 -39.41 36.91 20.71
CA LEU A 810 -38.94 37.12 22.09
C LEU A 810 -37.53 37.66 22.19
N THR A 811 -36.67 37.38 21.21
CA THR A 811 -35.23 37.78 21.21
C THR A 811 -35.01 39.16 20.57
N GLY A 812 -36.04 39.89 20.16
CA GLY A 812 -35.94 41.28 19.68
C GLY A 812 -35.18 41.47 18.36
N GLN A 813 -34.95 40.40 17.61
CA GLN A 813 -34.44 40.50 16.26
C GLN A 813 -35.59 41.00 15.36
N LYS A 814 -35.70 42.33 15.22
CA LYS A 814 -36.50 42.96 14.18
C LYS A 814 -35.93 42.43 12.86
N LYS A 815 -36.75 41.68 12.10
CA LYS A 815 -36.52 41.57 10.66
C LYS A 815 -36.32 43.02 10.15
N GLN A 816 -35.13 43.34 9.71
CA GLN A 816 -34.95 44.46 8.82
C GLN A 816 -35.72 44.09 7.56
N GLU A 817 -36.90 44.76 7.40
CA GLU A 817 -37.60 44.78 6.15
C GLU A 817 -36.59 45.18 5.08
N ASN A 818 -36.51 44.36 4.06
CA ASN A 818 -35.71 44.58 2.85
C ASN A 818 -35.83 46.04 2.45
N LYS A 819 -34.81 46.83 2.72
CA LYS A 819 -34.52 48.02 1.96
C LYS A 819 -34.18 47.57 0.56
N LYS A 820 -35.09 47.85 -0.37
CA LYS A 820 -34.82 47.71 -1.80
C LYS A 820 -33.42 48.21 -2.08
N GLN A 821 -32.55 47.34 -2.52
CA GLN A 821 -31.28 47.75 -3.13
C GLN A 821 -31.60 48.59 -4.36
N PRO A 822 -30.82 49.61 -4.65
CA PRO A 822 -31.05 50.42 -5.84
C PRO A 822 -30.90 49.54 -7.07
N GLU A 823 -31.95 49.47 -7.85
CA GLU A 823 -31.98 48.91 -9.19
C GLU A 823 -30.98 49.68 -10.06
N GLY A 824 -29.94 49.05 -10.45
CA GLY A 824 -28.98 49.61 -11.42
C GLY A 824 -27.73 48.76 -11.56
N GLN A 825 -27.76 47.78 -12.43
CA GLN A 825 -26.73 47.25 -13.31
C GLN A 825 -26.68 45.71 -13.54
N LEU A 826 -27.58 44.93 -12.95
CA LEU A 826 -27.65 43.46 -13.20
C LEU A 826 -28.85 43.02 -14.04
N ASP A 827 -29.67 43.96 -14.48
CA ASP A 827 -30.99 43.63 -15.06
C ASP A 827 -30.95 43.32 -16.57
N PHE A 828 -29.93 43.75 -17.30
CA PHE A 828 -29.94 43.60 -18.76
C PHE A 828 -29.64 42.17 -19.22
N TYR A 829 -28.80 41.43 -18.48
CA TYR A 829 -28.45 40.05 -18.83
C TYR A 829 -29.57 39.07 -18.42
N ASN A 830 -30.17 39.29 -17.27
CA ASN A 830 -31.30 38.47 -16.81
C ASN A 830 -32.60 38.74 -17.59
N TYR A 831 -32.77 39.97 -18.11
CA TYR A 831 -33.88 40.28 -18.98
C TYR A 831 -33.76 39.58 -20.34
N LYS A 832 -32.56 39.60 -20.96
CA LYS A 832 -32.29 38.87 -22.22
C LYS A 832 -32.48 37.35 -22.05
N LEU A 833 -32.02 36.78 -20.96
CA LEU A 833 -32.22 35.35 -20.66
C LEU A 833 -33.68 34.96 -20.44
N ALA A 834 -34.45 35.78 -19.75
CA ALA A 834 -35.88 35.58 -19.56
C ALA A 834 -36.67 35.68 -20.89
N GLU A 835 -36.30 36.58 -21.77
CA GLU A 835 -36.88 36.72 -23.11
C GLU A 835 -36.58 35.55 -24.02
N ILE A 836 -35.33 35.02 -23.96
CA ILE A 836 -34.93 33.81 -24.68
C ILE A 836 -35.68 32.56 -24.15
N ALA A 837 -35.79 32.42 -22.84
CA ALA A 837 -36.54 31.33 -22.20
C ALA A 837 -38.02 31.35 -22.63
N HIS A 838 -38.63 32.54 -22.70
CA HIS A 838 -40.02 32.71 -23.16
C HIS A 838 -40.22 32.41 -24.65
N GLU A 839 -39.21 32.65 -25.51
CA GLU A 839 -39.23 32.27 -26.91
C GLU A 839 -39.09 30.74 -27.11
N ILE A 840 -38.27 30.09 -26.28
CA ILE A 840 -38.11 28.63 -26.28
C ILE A 840 -39.41 27.93 -25.80
N ASP A 841 -40.04 28.44 -24.75
CA ASP A 841 -41.28 27.88 -24.20
C ASP A 841 -42.48 27.97 -25.17
N LYS A 842 -42.44 28.88 -26.16
CA LYS A 842 -43.45 29.00 -27.19
C LYS A 842 -43.36 27.99 -28.33
N ILE A 843 -42.26 27.23 -28.39
CA ILE A 843 -42.02 26.28 -29.47
C ILE A 843 -42.83 24.99 -29.20
N ASN A 844 -43.81 24.73 -30.05
CA ASN A 844 -44.52 23.47 -30.03
C ASN A 844 -43.74 22.43 -30.84
N LEU A 845 -42.99 21.56 -30.15
CA LEU A 845 -42.11 20.56 -30.77
C LEU A 845 -42.82 19.60 -31.73
N ASN A 846 -44.16 19.42 -31.59
CA ASN A 846 -44.93 18.52 -32.45
C ASN A 846 -45.37 19.16 -33.77
N GLU A 847 -45.28 20.49 -33.91
CA GLU A 847 -45.73 21.24 -35.07
C GLU A 847 -44.56 22.01 -35.77
N THR A 848 -43.39 22.03 -35.16
CA THR A 848 -42.23 22.80 -35.63
C THR A 848 -41.48 22.02 -36.71
N THR A 849 -41.37 22.56 -37.92
CA THR A 849 -40.57 21.96 -38.96
C THR A 849 -39.07 22.16 -38.71
N PRO A 850 -38.17 21.35 -39.33
CA PRO A 850 -36.70 21.54 -39.21
C PRO A 850 -36.22 22.93 -39.62
N ILE A 851 -36.89 23.56 -40.58
CA ILE A 851 -36.57 24.91 -41.07
C ILE A 851 -36.96 25.97 -40.00
N ASP A 852 -38.12 25.80 -39.38
CA ASP A 852 -38.60 26.71 -38.35
C ASP A 852 -37.73 26.60 -37.08
N ALA A 853 -37.30 25.39 -36.72
CA ALA A 853 -36.36 25.16 -35.62
C ALA A 853 -35.02 25.88 -35.88
N LEU A 854 -34.49 25.79 -37.12
CA LEU A 854 -33.22 26.45 -37.48
C LEU A 854 -33.39 27.98 -37.44
N ASN A 855 -34.48 28.52 -37.97
CA ASN A 855 -34.78 29.95 -37.94
C ASN A 855 -34.93 30.48 -36.51
N THR A 856 -35.53 29.68 -35.62
CA THR A 856 -35.68 30.04 -34.19
C THR A 856 -34.33 30.02 -33.48
N LEU A 857 -33.45 29.03 -33.77
CA LEU A 857 -32.09 28.99 -33.25
C LEU A 857 -31.25 30.19 -33.72
N ILE A 858 -31.38 30.60 -34.98
CA ILE A 858 -30.70 31.80 -35.52
C ILE A 858 -31.17 33.05 -34.77
N LYS A 859 -32.48 33.25 -34.58
CA LYS A 859 -33.03 34.37 -33.80
C LYS A 859 -32.56 34.40 -32.36
N ILE A 860 -32.50 33.23 -31.71
CA ILE A 860 -31.96 33.10 -30.34
C ILE A 860 -30.49 33.48 -30.31
N LYS A 861 -29.69 33.02 -31.27
CA LYS A 861 -28.27 33.35 -31.36
C LYS A 861 -28.03 34.85 -31.61
N GLU A 862 -28.81 35.50 -32.45
CA GLU A 862 -28.74 36.95 -32.68
C GLU A 862 -29.10 37.76 -31.45
N LYS A 863 -30.05 37.30 -30.61
CA LYS A 863 -30.43 37.93 -29.32
C LYS A 863 -29.38 37.69 -28.21
N MET A 864 -28.55 36.64 -28.33
CA MET A 864 -27.44 36.38 -27.39
C MET A 864 -26.21 37.22 -27.66
N GLN A 865 -26.00 37.70 -28.87
CA GLN A 865 -24.95 38.66 -29.25
C GLN A 865 -25.38 40.10 -28.89
#